data_af98b8bdd69fd74cf8f70442827deecc
#
_entry.id   af98b8bdd69fd74cf8f70442827deecc
#
_cell.length_a   1.000
_cell.length_b   1.000
_cell.length_c   1.000
_cell.angle_alpha   90.00
_cell.angle_beta   90.00
_cell.angle_gamma   90.00
#
_symmetry.space_group_name_H-M   'P 1'
#
loop_
_entity.id
_entity.type
_entity.pdbx_description
1 polymer ?
#
loop_
_entity_poly.entity_id
_entity_poly.type
_entity_poly.pdbx_seq_one_letter_code
_entity_poly.pdbx_strand_id
1 'polypeptide(L)'
;MQNKGFIKVIAVLLTLICVYYLSFSFVTQHYEDKAAAMGEEAGQMYLDSIKNEKVWLGAYTFKQCQEMQISLGLDLKGGMNVVLEVSVPDVVKNLADNSQDPNFNKALAQAQKEATETQTDFISAFVKSYQALVGKDRLAEIFATQQLKGVVSTKSTDAQIEKALRSEVSAAIENSYKVLRTRIDRFGVAQPNIQTLEGQMGRILVEMPGIKEPERVRKLLQGSANLEFWETYDGNIITPYLPTIDSKLAALNSGEAAAADTAKAAKAEEQTEGKAEAKADSAKGSVNAAAALKKIGANTKADAQGKIDEQTKKEHPLLSIFSPAQGRSGCVVGYVLARDTAEVMKMLTSKAAQEVLPRDLKLCWGVKPSEMSTRQEIFELYALRITQSNGRAPLEGDVVVSAKDDFDQFNRPCVSMTMNSDGARRWAVLTKKNVDHAIAIVLDGFVYSAPNVENEITGGVSSITGHFTAEDTKDLANVLQSGKMPAPAHIVQEDIVGPSLGQESIIQGFTSCVVAFILLMIYMCAMYGFIPGMVANGALIVNFFFTFGVLTSFQAALTMSGIAGMVLSLGMAVDANVLIYERTKEELAAGKGVKAALSDGYKNAFSAIFDSNLTSIITAIILFYFGTGPIRGFATTLIIGLAASFFTAVWLTRIVYEHFMNRDKWLHLTFVTGLSKNLIRNPNFRIIDNCKISFAVFGIFLAVCLISFGTRGLSQGIDFTGGRNFVVQFEKEVAPETVRDLLQNEIGDQGNASAISLGTDGKTLRVTTNYRINESSPEVDSQVERFLYDALKKGNLLADYVTFERFIDRDNRAGGSIISSQKVGPSVAKDVTYGAIISVI
;
A
#
# COMPACT_ATOMS: atom_id res chain seq x y z
N MET A 1 37.13 37.68 -2.74
CA MET A 1 36.20 37.21 -1.72
C MET A 1 36.53 37.80 -0.39
N GLN A 2 35.69 38.71 0.11
CA GLN A 2 35.93 39.45 1.35
C GLN A 2 35.67 38.65 2.63
N ASN A 3 35.05 37.44 2.59
CA ASN A 3 34.64 36.69 3.78
C ASN A 3 35.19 35.25 3.86
N LYS A 4 36.51 35.04 3.77
CA LYS A 4 37.15 33.71 3.97
C LYS A 4 36.82 33.07 5.34
N GLY A 5 36.72 33.92 6.37
CA GLY A 5 36.35 33.49 7.73
C GLY A 5 34.98 32.86 7.80
N PHE A 6 34.00 33.45 7.12
CA PHE A 6 32.62 32.98 7.07
C PHE A 6 32.49 31.58 6.44
N ILE A 7 33.18 31.33 5.32
CA ILE A 7 33.15 30.00 4.65
C ILE A 7 33.77 28.92 5.55
N LYS A 8 34.88 29.25 6.25
CA LYS A 8 35.50 28.31 7.22
C LYS A 8 34.56 27.97 8.37
N VAL A 9 33.84 29.00 8.89
CA VAL A 9 32.88 28.80 9.98
C VAL A 9 31.72 27.89 9.50
N ILE A 10 31.17 28.13 8.31
CA ILE A 10 30.11 27.29 7.72
C ILE A 10 30.61 25.85 7.54
N ALA A 11 31.82 25.66 6.99
CA ALA A 11 32.39 24.33 6.79
C ALA A 11 32.54 23.56 8.10
N VAL A 12 33.04 24.21 9.15
CA VAL A 12 33.18 23.60 10.47
C VAL A 12 31.81 23.29 11.08
N LEU A 13 30.88 24.24 11.04
CA LEU A 13 29.53 24.04 11.57
C LEU A 13 28.81 22.90 10.87
N LEU A 14 28.86 22.84 9.53
CA LEU A 14 28.27 21.76 8.74
C LEU A 14 28.93 20.42 9.07
N THR A 15 30.25 20.39 9.22
CA THR A 15 30.97 19.16 9.64
C THR A 15 30.50 18.68 11.01
N LEU A 16 30.35 19.59 11.98
CA LEU A 16 29.89 19.25 13.34
C LEU A 16 28.44 18.73 13.30
N ILE A 17 27.56 19.33 12.53
CA ILE A 17 26.18 18.86 12.34
C ILE A 17 26.18 17.46 11.71
N CYS A 18 26.95 17.24 10.66
CA CYS A 18 27.05 15.94 10.01
C CYS A 18 27.59 14.86 10.97
N VAL A 19 28.65 15.14 11.71
CA VAL A 19 29.19 14.21 12.72
C VAL A 19 28.16 13.89 13.79
N TYR A 20 27.42 14.91 14.27
CA TYR A 20 26.38 14.72 15.27
C TYR A 20 25.27 13.78 14.78
N TYR A 21 24.68 14.03 13.62
CA TYR A 21 23.59 13.18 13.10
C TYR A 21 24.06 11.78 12.70
N LEU A 22 25.22 11.64 12.08
CA LEU A 22 25.79 10.35 11.74
C LEU A 22 26.14 9.49 12.96
N SER A 23 26.45 10.12 14.11
CA SER A 23 26.76 9.40 15.34
C SER A 23 25.59 8.54 15.84
N PHE A 24 24.35 8.93 15.60
CA PHE A 24 23.17 8.13 15.97
C PHE A 24 23.15 6.78 15.25
N SER A 25 23.51 6.74 13.97
CA SER A 25 23.59 5.49 13.20
C SER A 25 24.67 4.54 13.73
N PHE A 26 25.82 5.06 14.17
CA PHE A 26 26.86 4.22 14.78
C PHE A 26 26.43 3.65 16.13
N VAL A 27 25.72 4.44 16.94
CA VAL A 27 25.22 3.98 18.24
C VAL A 27 24.18 2.90 18.06
N THR A 28 23.17 3.10 17.19
CA THR A 28 22.12 2.10 16.96
C THR A 28 22.70 0.82 16.40
N GLN A 29 23.59 0.90 15.41
CA GLN A 29 24.24 -0.28 14.83
C GLN A 29 25.03 -1.09 15.87
N HIS A 30 25.74 -0.44 16.78
CA HIS A 30 26.46 -1.13 17.84
C HIS A 30 25.54 -1.99 18.72
N TYR A 31 24.34 -1.48 19.08
CA TYR A 31 23.38 -2.23 19.90
C TYR A 31 22.64 -3.30 19.09
N GLU A 32 22.35 -3.06 17.81
CA GLU A 32 21.74 -4.02 16.89
C GLU A 32 22.70 -5.20 16.61
N ASP A 33 23.99 -4.94 16.39
CA ASP A 33 25.01 -5.98 16.22
C ASP A 33 25.14 -6.86 17.47
N LYS A 34 25.05 -6.22 18.65
CA LYS A 34 25.07 -6.94 19.93
C LYS A 34 23.82 -7.82 20.11
N ALA A 35 22.65 -7.35 19.71
CA ALA A 35 21.42 -8.12 19.74
C ALA A 35 21.47 -9.29 18.74
N ALA A 36 21.98 -9.06 17.53
CA ALA A 36 22.16 -10.11 16.52
C ALA A 36 23.05 -11.25 17.00
N ALA A 37 24.10 -10.93 17.79
CA ALA A 37 24.98 -11.94 18.39
C ALA A 37 24.29 -12.82 19.45
N MET A 38 23.15 -12.40 20.02
CA MET A 38 22.38 -13.13 21.04
C MET A 38 21.35 -14.12 20.45
N GLY A 39 21.13 -14.09 19.11
CA GLY A 39 20.08 -14.85 18.43
C GLY A 39 18.76 -14.09 18.32
N GLU A 40 17.84 -14.56 17.46
CA GLU A 40 16.69 -13.77 17.04
C GLU A 40 15.74 -13.41 18.18
N GLU A 41 15.29 -14.38 18.99
CA GLU A 41 14.38 -14.12 20.12
C GLU A 41 15.03 -13.36 21.27
N ALA A 42 16.24 -13.79 21.70
CA ALA A 42 16.95 -13.14 22.79
C ALA A 42 17.42 -11.72 22.41
N GLY A 43 17.77 -11.52 21.14
CA GLY A 43 18.14 -10.21 20.61
C GLY A 43 16.97 -9.23 20.60
N GLN A 44 15.78 -9.67 20.22
CA GLN A 44 14.56 -8.83 20.26
C GLN A 44 14.19 -8.46 21.70
N MET A 45 14.22 -9.41 22.63
CA MET A 45 14.00 -9.14 24.05
C MET A 45 15.02 -8.12 24.60
N TYR A 46 16.29 -8.23 24.19
CA TYR A 46 17.33 -7.28 24.57
C TYR A 46 17.05 -5.87 24.05
N LEU A 47 16.69 -5.72 22.76
CA LEU A 47 16.37 -4.42 22.16
C LEU A 47 15.13 -3.78 22.81
N ASP A 48 14.12 -4.57 23.13
CA ASP A 48 12.92 -4.08 23.84
C ASP A 48 13.25 -3.63 25.27
N SER A 49 14.17 -4.32 25.95
CA SER A 49 14.60 -3.93 27.31
C SER A 49 15.31 -2.58 27.35
N ILE A 50 16.16 -2.29 26.36
CA ILE A 50 16.93 -1.02 26.29
C ILE A 50 16.18 0.12 25.60
N LYS A 51 15.00 -0.11 25.06
CA LYS A 51 14.22 0.83 24.23
C LYS A 51 14.07 2.21 24.88
N ASN A 52 13.84 2.26 26.18
CA ASN A 52 13.68 3.48 26.97
C ASN A 52 14.95 3.87 27.75
N GLU A 53 16.03 3.10 27.65
CA GLU A 53 17.29 3.43 28.30
C GLU A 53 18.04 4.52 27.51
N LYS A 54 18.74 5.39 28.25
CA LYS A 54 19.57 6.45 27.69
C LYS A 54 20.92 5.89 27.25
N VAL A 55 21.07 5.67 25.94
CA VAL A 55 22.24 5.00 25.34
C VAL A 55 23.26 5.98 24.74
N TRP A 56 22.87 7.23 24.45
CA TRP A 56 23.76 8.22 23.81
C TRP A 56 23.81 9.54 24.58
N LEU A 57 25.02 10.03 24.85
CA LEU A 57 25.32 11.28 25.60
C LEU A 57 24.58 11.42 26.94
N GLY A 58 24.02 10.33 27.49
CA GLY A 58 23.19 10.37 28.70
C GLY A 58 21.85 11.11 28.53
N ALA A 59 21.53 11.56 27.30
CA ALA A 59 20.36 12.36 26.98
C ALA A 59 19.35 11.61 26.10
N TYR A 60 19.80 10.79 25.15
CA TYR A 60 18.96 10.14 24.15
C TYR A 60 18.71 8.68 24.46
N THR A 61 17.44 8.27 24.40
CA THR A 61 17.05 6.85 24.54
C THR A 61 17.37 6.07 23.26
N PHE A 62 17.44 4.73 23.35
CA PHE A 62 17.66 3.88 22.18
C PHE A 62 16.60 4.12 21.10
N LYS A 63 15.33 4.26 21.48
CA LYS A 63 14.22 4.60 20.56
C LYS A 63 14.48 5.93 19.83
N GLN A 64 14.91 6.97 20.56
CA GLN A 64 15.22 8.27 19.95
C GLN A 64 16.43 8.18 19.01
N CYS A 65 17.43 7.35 19.35
CA CYS A 65 18.56 7.12 18.44
C CYS A 65 18.13 6.40 17.17
N GLN A 66 17.22 5.43 17.26
CA GLN A 66 16.62 4.76 16.09
C GLN A 66 15.80 5.73 15.22
N GLU A 67 15.11 6.68 15.80
CA GLU A 67 14.35 7.70 15.06
C GLU A 67 15.27 8.69 14.33
N MET A 68 16.48 8.94 14.84
CA MET A 68 17.45 9.90 14.27
C MET A 68 18.55 9.28 13.41
N GLN A 69 18.63 7.95 13.32
CA GLN A 69 19.62 7.27 12.45
C GLN A 69 19.28 7.46 10.96
N ILE A 70 20.18 7.04 10.07
CA ILE A 70 19.93 6.97 8.63
C ILE A 70 18.72 6.09 8.39
N SER A 71 17.65 6.65 7.83
CA SER A 71 16.47 5.91 7.42
C SER A 71 16.77 5.18 6.10
N LEU A 72 16.64 3.85 6.09
CA LEU A 72 16.74 3.04 4.88
C LEU A 72 15.35 2.88 4.27
N GLY A 73 15.23 3.15 2.98
CA GLY A 73 13.99 2.97 2.24
C GLY A 73 13.59 1.51 2.09
N LEU A 74 12.38 1.31 1.59
CA LEU A 74 11.79 0.00 1.36
C LEU A 74 12.68 -0.92 0.52
N ASP A 75 13.28 -0.38 -0.55
CA ASP A 75 14.12 -1.13 -1.50
C ASP A 75 15.38 -1.72 -0.84
N LEU A 76 15.82 -1.16 0.30
CA LEU A 76 17.03 -1.55 1.00
C LEU A 76 16.74 -2.40 2.25
N LYS A 77 15.71 -2.07 3.02
CA LYS A 77 15.38 -2.78 4.27
C LYS A 77 14.35 -3.89 4.05
N GLY A 78 13.69 -3.89 2.89
CA GLY A 78 12.46 -4.66 2.69
C GLY A 78 11.28 -4.02 3.41
N GLY A 79 10.11 -4.60 3.30
CA GLY A 79 8.89 -4.13 3.94
C GLY A 79 7.76 -3.85 2.97
N MET A 80 6.89 -2.91 3.32
CA MET A 80 5.66 -2.64 2.60
C MET A 80 5.47 -1.13 2.38
N ASN A 81 5.08 -0.76 1.15
CA ASN A 81 4.63 0.57 0.78
C ASN A 81 3.21 0.48 0.25
N VAL A 82 2.31 1.32 0.75
CA VAL A 82 0.92 1.36 0.30
C VAL A 82 0.47 2.78 0.05
N VAL A 83 -0.32 2.96 -1.01
CA VAL A 83 -1.11 4.16 -1.23
C VAL A 83 -2.56 3.81 -0.87
N LEU A 84 -3.06 4.46 0.17
CA LEU A 84 -4.43 4.36 0.62
C LEU A 84 -5.25 5.50 0.02
N GLU A 85 -6.42 5.18 -0.49
CA GLU A 85 -7.40 6.16 -0.95
C GLU A 85 -8.61 6.15 -0.01
N VAL A 86 -8.84 7.27 0.66
CA VAL A 86 -10.03 7.47 1.51
C VAL A 86 -11.24 7.67 0.59
N SER A 87 -12.28 6.89 0.79
CA SER A 87 -13.49 6.93 -0.05
C SER A 87 -14.25 8.25 0.11
N VAL A 88 -13.99 9.21 -0.77
CA VAL A 88 -14.73 10.49 -0.81
C VAL A 88 -16.24 10.29 -1.02
N PRO A 89 -16.69 9.34 -1.89
CA PRO A 89 -18.12 9.03 -2.01
C PRO A 89 -18.78 8.63 -0.68
N ASP A 90 -18.10 7.82 0.14
CA ASP A 90 -18.63 7.41 1.43
C ASP A 90 -18.64 8.54 2.45
N VAL A 91 -17.64 9.45 2.40
CA VAL A 91 -17.70 10.69 3.21
C VAL A 91 -18.94 11.51 2.86
N VAL A 92 -19.18 11.77 1.57
CA VAL A 92 -20.34 12.53 1.09
C VAL A 92 -21.66 11.84 1.48
N LYS A 93 -21.72 10.52 1.39
CA LYS A 93 -22.88 9.72 1.82
C LYS A 93 -23.12 9.81 3.31
N ASN A 94 -22.07 9.77 4.13
CA ASN A 94 -22.18 9.94 5.58
C ASN A 94 -22.64 11.35 5.96
N LEU A 95 -22.13 12.40 5.29
CA LEU A 95 -22.58 13.78 5.49
C LEU A 95 -24.07 14.00 5.14
N ALA A 96 -24.58 13.20 4.19
CA ALA A 96 -26.01 13.14 3.83
C ALA A 96 -26.85 12.23 4.76
N ASP A 97 -26.32 11.83 5.92
CA ASP A 97 -26.94 10.92 6.89
C ASP A 97 -27.38 9.59 6.27
N ASN A 98 -26.58 9.05 5.33
CA ASN A 98 -26.86 7.84 4.55
C ASN A 98 -28.20 7.89 3.81
N SER A 99 -28.51 9.02 3.17
CA SER A 99 -29.76 9.23 2.44
C SER A 99 -30.05 8.08 1.46
N GLN A 100 -31.29 7.59 1.49
CA GLN A 100 -31.80 6.55 0.61
C GLN A 100 -32.46 7.11 -0.65
N ASP A 101 -32.36 8.42 -0.92
CA ASP A 101 -32.91 9.04 -2.12
C ASP A 101 -32.31 8.38 -3.38
N PRO A 102 -33.17 7.84 -4.28
CA PRO A 102 -32.73 7.21 -5.53
C PRO A 102 -31.91 8.15 -6.43
N ASN A 103 -32.24 9.46 -6.46
CA ASN A 103 -31.53 10.44 -7.27
C ASN A 103 -30.14 10.76 -6.70
N PHE A 104 -30.04 10.84 -5.38
CA PHE A 104 -28.76 10.99 -4.69
C PHE A 104 -27.81 9.82 -4.98
N ASN A 105 -28.31 8.59 -4.84
CA ASN A 105 -27.50 7.40 -5.11
C ASN A 105 -27.09 7.26 -6.59
N LYS A 106 -27.99 7.65 -7.53
CA LYS A 106 -27.65 7.71 -8.96
C LYS A 106 -26.59 8.79 -9.25
N ALA A 107 -26.71 9.97 -8.64
CA ALA A 107 -25.74 11.05 -8.79
C ALA A 107 -24.37 10.64 -8.27
N LEU A 108 -24.28 9.95 -7.12
CA LEU A 108 -23.04 9.41 -6.58
C LEU A 108 -22.37 8.42 -7.54
N ALA A 109 -23.15 7.47 -8.08
CA ALA A 109 -22.62 6.47 -9.01
C ALA A 109 -22.14 7.10 -10.34
N GLN A 110 -22.87 8.09 -10.87
CA GLN A 110 -22.47 8.83 -12.06
C GLN A 110 -21.22 9.67 -11.82
N ALA A 111 -21.15 10.37 -10.69
CA ALA A 111 -19.99 11.16 -10.32
C ALA A 111 -18.73 10.30 -10.13
N GLN A 112 -18.87 9.12 -9.54
CA GLN A 112 -17.76 8.18 -9.39
C GLN A 112 -17.23 7.71 -10.73
N LYS A 113 -18.13 7.42 -11.69
CA LYS A 113 -17.76 7.04 -13.04
C LYS A 113 -17.09 8.22 -13.78
N GLU A 114 -17.69 9.42 -13.75
CA GLU A 114 -17.14 10.62 -14.38
C GLU A 114 -15.78 11.00 -13.79
N ALA A 115 -15.62 10.98 -12.47
CA ALA A 115 -14.34 11.26 -11.81
C ALA A 115 -13.24 10.25 -12.22
N THR A 116 -13.59 8.97 -12.38
CA THR A 116 -12.65 7.93 -12.81
C THR A 116 -12.26 8.08 -14.29
N GLU A 117 -13.20 8.50 -15.16
CA GLU A 117 -12.96 8.61 -16.60
C GLU A 117 -12.28 9.92 -16.99
N THR A 118 -12.67 11.05 -16.39
CA THR A 118 -12.24 12.41 -16.80
C THR A 118 -11.23 13.06 -15.84
N GLN A 119 -10.86 12.40 -14.74
CA GLN A 119 -9.98 12.95 -13.68
C GLN A 119 -10.47 14.27 -13.09
N THR A 120 -11.76 14.53 -13.16
CA THR A 120 -12.35 15.70 -12.50
C THR A 120 -12.52 15.42 -11.01
N ASP A 121 -12.47 16.49 -10.22
CA ASP A 121 -12.73 16.39 -8.78
C ASP A 121 -14.12 15.79 -8.53
N PHE A 122 -14.17 14.75 -7.68
CA PHE A 122 -15.40 14.01 -7.38
C PHE A 122 -16.54 14.92 -6.91
N ILE A 123 -16.23 15.91 -6.06
CA ILE A 123 -17.26 16.80 -5.50
C ILE A 123 -17.90 17.64 -6.59
N SER A 124 -17.11 18.22 -7.49
CA SER A 124 -17.62 18.96 -8.66
C SER A 124 -18.43 18.07 -9.60
N ALA A 125 -17.96 16.85 -9.87
CA ALA A 125 -18.69 15.87 -10.68
C ALA A 125 -20.02 15.48 -10.02
N PHE A 126 -20.04 15.28 -8.70
CA PHE A 126 -21.24 14.97 -7.94
C PHE A 126 -22.27 16.09 -7.98
N VAL A 127 -21.85 17.35 -7.70
CA VAL A 127 -22.74 18.50 -7.74
C VAL A 127 -23.36 18.65 -9.12
N LYS A 128 -22.56 18.54 -10.18
CA LYS A 128 -23.01 18.61 -11.57
C LYS A 128 -24.01 17.49 -11.93
N SER A 129 -23.70 16.26 -11.54
CA SER A 129 -24.57 15.09 -11.79
C SER A 129 -25.89 15.19 -11.04
N TYR A 130 -25.85 15.67 -9.78
CA TYR A 130 -27.06 15.87 -8.98
C TYR A 130 -27.93 17.00 -9.58
N GLN A 131 -27.33 18.14 -9.96
CA GLN A 131 -28.04 19.24 -10.64
C GLN A 131 -28.68 18.81 -11.95
N ALA A 132 -28.06 17.91 -12.71
CA ALA A 132 -28.62 17.37 -13.94
C ALA A 132 -29.84 16.48 -13.70
N LEU A 133 -29.93 15.77 -12.56
CA LEU A 133 -31.01 14.87 -12.21
C LEU A 133 -32.19 15.56 -11.52
N VAL A 134 -31.95 16.52 -10.64
CA VAL A 134 -32.95 17.10 -9.74
C VAL A 134 -33.18 18.58 -9.98
N GLY A 135 -32.18 19.28 -10.51
CA GLY A 135 -32.21 20.74 -10.76
C GLY A 135 -31.25 21.51 -9.82
N LYS A 136 -31.11 22.81 -10.09
CA LYS A 136 -30.23 23.70 -9.32
C LYS A 136 -30.84 24.06 -7.95
N ASP A 137 -29.96 24.33 -6.99
CA ASP A 137 -30.28 24.78 -5.63
C ASP A 137 -31.17 23.82 -4.81
N ARG A 138 -31.03 22.50 -5.07
CA ARG A 138 -31.75 21.46 -4.32
C ARG A 138 -30.86 20.57 -3.46
N LEU A 139 -29.57 20.79 -3.45
CA LEU A 139 -28.63 20.06 -2.58
C LEU A 139 -28.92 20.28 -1.08
N ALA A 140 -29.47 21.43 -0.73
CA ALA A 140 -29.86 21.75 0.65
C ALA A 140 -30.89 20.77 1.24
N GLU A 141 -31.72 20.14 0.42
CA GLU A 141 -32.73 19.17 0.86
C GLU A 141 -32.07 17.91 1.45
N ILE A 142 -30.86 17.56 0.97
CA ILE A 142 -30.12 16.37 1.41
C ILE A 142 -29.08 16.72 2.47
N PHE A 143 -28.38 17.85 2.32
CA PHE A 143 -27.26 18.20 3.17
C PHE A 143 -27.58 19.12 4.36
N ALA A 144 -28.85 19.51 4.56
CA ALA A 144 -29.26 20.20 5.78
C ALA A 144 -29.38 19.21 6.95
N THR A 145 -28.34 18.44 7.21
CA THR A 145 -28.24 17.42 8.25
C THR A 145 -27.77 17.99 9.58
N GLN A 146 -27.93 17.20 10.66
CA GLN A 146 -27.43 17.61 11.98
C GLN A 146 -25.90 17.73 12.02
N GLN A 147 -25.17 16.98 11.19
CA GLN A 147 -23.71 17.05 11.08
C GLN A 147 -23.23 18.36 10.47
N LEU A 148 -23.94 18.90 9.50
CA LEU A 148 -23.61 20.18 8.83
C LEU A 148 -24.34 21.38 9.44
N LYS A 149 -24.95 21.21 10.63
CA LYS A 149 -25.68 22.28 11.33
C LYS A 149 -24.76 23.45 11.66
N GLY A 150 -25.10 24.62 11.18
CA GLY A 150 -24.29 25.85 11.34
C GLY A 150 -23.44 26.19 10.12
N VAL A 151 -23.19 25.25 9.21
CA VAL A 151 -22.47 25.47 7.94
C VAL A 151 -23.45 25.47 6.77
N VAL A 152 -24.39 24.52 6.75
CA VAL A 152 -25.43 24.38 5.72
C VAL A 152 -26.81 24.61 6.33
N SER A 153 -27.65 25.39 5.67
CA SER A 153 -29.06 25.64 6.00
C SER A 153 -29.92 25.24 4.80
N THR A 154 -31.24 25.09 5.03
CA THR A 154 -32.22 24.83 3.96
C THR A 154 -32.29 25.92 2.87
N LYS A 155 -31.64 27.07 3.10
CA LYS A 155 -31.56 28.19 2.15
C LYS A 155 -30.19 28.36 1.50
N SER A 156 -29.24 27.44 1.78
CA SER A 156 -27.89 27.51 1.23
C SER A 156 -27.92 27.19 -0.27
N THR A 157 -27.12 27.92 -1.04
CA THR A 157 -26.95 27.66 -2.48
C THR A 157 -26.05 26.47 -2.72
N ASP A 158 -26.17 25.82 -3.87
CA ASP A 158 -25.34 24.67 -4.27
C ASP A 158 -23.83 24.99 -4.18
N ALA A 159 -23.40 26.19 -4.55
CA ALA A 159 -22.00 26.62 -4.44
C ALA A 159 -21.52 26.72 -2.97
N GLN A 160 -22.38 27.13 -2.05
CA GLN A 160 -22.06 27.15 -0.62
C GLN A 160 -21.95 25.72 -0.06
N ILE A 161 -22.83 24.83 -0.50
CA ILE A 161 -22.82 23.41 -0.10
C ILE A 161 -21.58 22.73 -0.69
N GLU A 162 -21.23 22.97 -1.94
CA GLU A 162 -20.00 22.44 -2.54
C GLU A 162 -18.75 22.85 -1.73
N LYS A 163 -18.66 24.13 -1.34
CA LYS A 163 -17.57 24.62 -0.50
C LYS A 163 -17.57 23.95 0.89
N ALA A 164 -18.73 23.77 1.50
CA ALA A 164 -18.87 23.08 2.76
C ALA A 164 -18.44 21.60 2.65
N LEU A 165 -18.90 20.89 1.63
CA LEU A 165 -18.50 19.50 1.36
C LEU A 165 -16.98 19.37 1.16
N ARG A 166 -16.34 20.28 0.42
CA ARG A 166 -14.88 20.29 0.25
C ARG A 166 -14.14 20.44 1.57
N SER A 167 -14.62 21.33 2.43
CA SER A 167 -14.04 21.57 3.75
C SER A 167 -14.17 20.34 4.64
N GLU A 168 -15.36 19.71 4.69
CA GLU A 168 -15.62 18.52 5.49
C GLU A 168 -14.88 17.28 4.97
N VAL A 169 -14.80 17.10 3.66
CA VAL A 169 -14.00 16.02 3.04
C VAL A 169 -12.51 16.20 3.36
N SER A 170 -11.99 17.42 3.28
CA SER A 170 -10.61 17.69 3.66
C SER A 170 -10.36 17.39 5.15
N ALA A 171 -11.28 17.77 6.03
CA ALA A 171 -11.19 17.46 7.45
C ALA A 171 -11.28 15.93 7.71
N ALA A 172 -12.13 15.22 6.97
CA ALA A 172 -12.24 13.77 7.07
C ALA A 172 -10.95 13.07 6.63
N ILE A 173 -10.30 13.53 5.56
CA ILE A 173 -9.00 13.02 5.09
C ILE A 173 -7.91 13.27 6.14
N GLU A 174 -7.86 14.47 6.71
CA GLU A 174 -6.90 14.80 7.77
C GLU A 174 -7.11 13.95 9.03
N ASN A 175 -8.36 13.70 9.42
CA ASN A 175 -8.68 12.82 10.52
C ASN A 175 -8.27 11.37 10.20
N SER A 176 -8.54 10.88 9.00
CA SER A 176 -8.10 9.55 8.56
C SER A 176 -6.57 9.41 8.61
N TYR A 177 -5.84 10.45 8.18
CA TYR A 177 -4.38 10.50 8.30
C TYR A 177 -3.92 10.37 9.77
N LYS A 178 -4.55 11.12 10.70
CA LYS A 178 -4.21 11.06 12.13
C LYS A 178 -4.49 9.67 12.73
N VAL A 179 -5.61 9.05 12.35
CA VAL A 179 -5.98 7.70 12.78
C VAL A 179 -4.96 6.68 12.26
N LEU A 180 -4.65 6.72 10.97
CA LEU A 180 -3.66 5.82 10.34
C LEU A 180 -2.28 5.97 11.00
N ARG A 181 -1.83 7.20 11.22
CA ARG A 181 -0.57 7.47 11.91
C ARG A 181 -0.55 6.85 13.31
N THR A 182 -1.62 7.06 14.09
CA THR A 182 -1.72 6.49 15.43
C THR A 182 -1.68 4.96 15.42
N ARG A 183 -2.33 4.32 14.43
CA ARG A 183 -2.32 2.86 14.27
C ARG A 183 -0.93 2.33 13.97
N ILE A 184 -0.23 2.97 13.03
CA ILE A 184 1.10 2.57 12.58
C ILE A 184 2.13 2.78 13.70
N ASP A 185 2.09 3.92 14.40
CA ASP A 185 2.99 4.21 15.53
C ASP A 185 2.85 3.17 16.64
N ARG A 186 1.64 2.66 16.88
CA ARG A 186 1.36 1.62 17.90
C ARG A 186 1.69 0.21 17.44
N PHE A 187 1.64 -0.04 16.15
CA PHE A 187 2.06 -1.32 15.57
C PHE A 187 3.56 -1.57 15.76
N GLY A 188 4.33 -0.52 16.07
CA GLY A 188 5.74 -0.63 16.41
C GLY A 188 6.69 -0.65 15.22
N VAL A 189 6.22 -0.14 14.06
CA VAL A 189 7.08 0.04 12.88
C VAL A 189 8.19 1.05 13.19
N ALA A 190 9.42 0.70 12.92
CA ALA A 190 10.54 1.62 13.04
C ALA A 190 10.55 2.59 11.84
N GLN A 191 10.43 3.89 12.11
CA GLN A 191 10.51 4.96 11.10
C GLN A 191 9.49 4.85 9.95
N PRO A 192 8.17 4.76 10.22
CA PRO A 192 7.19 4.80 9.16
C PRO A 192 7.18 6.19 8.52
N ASN A 193 7.08 6.24 7.20
CA ASN A 193 6.89 7.48 6.47
C ASN A 193 5.42 7.57 6.01
N ILE A 194 4.69 8.55 6.53
CA ILE A 194 3.27 8.73 6.20
C ILE A 194 3.08 10.13 5.64
N GLN A 195 2.59 10.24 4.42
CA GLN A 195 2.43 11.51 3.71
C GLN A 195 1.10 11.53 2.95
N THR A 196 0.46 12.70 2.94
CA THR A 196 -0.64 12.96 1.99
C THR A 196 -0.05 13.32 0.63
N LEU A 197 -0.60 12.77 -0.45
CA LEU A 197 -0.13 13.07 -1.79
C LEU A 197 -0.76 14.39 -2.26
N GLU A 198 0.07 15.41 -2.48
CA GLU A 198 -0.38 16.70 -2.99
C GLU A 198 -0.94 16.56 -4.42
N GLY A 199 -2.06 17.23 -4.68
CA GLY A 199 -2.75 17.17 -5.98
C GLY A 199 -3.66 15.94 -6.17
N GLN A 200 -3.66 14.99 -5.25
CA GLN A 200 -4.51 13.78 -5.28
C GLN A 200 -5.35 13.71 -4.00
N MET A 201 -6.57 14.29 -4.06
CA MET A 201 -7.43 14.38 -2.88
C MET A 201 -7.79 12.99 -2.34
N GLY A 202 -7.53 12.77 -1.05
CA GLY A 202 -7.88 11.54 -0.35
C GLY A 202 -6.81 10.45 -0.37
N ARG A 203 -5.64 10.66 -1.01
CA ARG A 203 -4.58 9.66 -1.04
C ARG A 203 -3.51 9.90 0.02
N ILE A 204 -3.17 8.81 0.71
CA ILE A 204 -2.17 8.78 1.78
C ILE A 204 -1.16 7.70 1.43
N LEU A 205 0.10 8.12 1.29
CA LEU A 205 1.24 7.22 1.13
C LEU A 205 1.71 6.76 2.52
N VAL A 206 1.90 5.47 2.68
CA VAL A 206 2.38 4.84 3.91
C VAL A 206 3.52 3.89 3.56
N GLU A 207 4.73 4.23 3.96
CA GLU A 207 5.91 3.39 3.81
C GLU A 207 6.30 2.81 5.17
N MET A 208 6.45 1.50 5.22
CA MET A 208 6.74 0.74 6.46
C MET A 208 7.95 -0.17 6.23
N PRO A 209 9.16 0.35 6.37
CA PRO A 209 10.37 -0.45 6.20
C PRO A 209 10.50 -1.52 7.28
N GLY A 210 10.94 -2.72 6.88
CA GLY A 210 11.25 -3.81 7.81
C GLY A 210 10.04 -4.59 8.34
N ILE A 211 8.84 -4.41 7.77
CA ILE A 211 7.66 -5.20 8.08
C ILE A 211 7.82 -6.63 7.52
N LYS A 212 7.54 -7.63 8.36
CA LYS A 212 7.59 -9.06 8.00
C LYS A 212 6.20 -9.62 7.65
N GLU A 213 5.11 -9.03 8.17
CA GLU A 213 3.73 -9.53 8.06
C GLU A 213 2.81 -8.58 7.27
N PRO A 214 2.89 -8.55 5.93
CA PRO A 214 2.11 -7.60 5.13
C PRO A 214 0.59 -7.81 5.22
N GLU A 215 0.12 -9.06 5.36
CA GLU A 215 -1.30 -9.38 5.50
C GLU A 215 -1.95 -8.75 6.75
N ARG A 216 -1.22 -8.79 7.86
CA ARG A 216 -1.66 -8.20 9.12
C ARG A 216 -1.74 -6.67 9.00
N VAL A 217 -0.76 -6.08 8.32
CA VAL A 217 -0.74 -4.64 8.04
C VAL A 217 -1.88 -4.22 7.13
N ARG A 218 -2.19 -4.98 6.06
CA ARG A 218 -3.35 -4.73 5.20
C ARG A 218 -4.64 -4.63 6.01
N LYS A 219 -4.91 -5.62 6.86
CA LYS A 219 -6.10 -5.63 7.72
C LYS A 219 -6.16 -4.42 8.64
N LEU A 220 -5.02 -4.04 9.22
CA LEU A 220 -4.91 -2.89 10.10
C LEU A 220 -5.18 -1.56 9.38
N LEU A 221 -4.67 -1.40 8.16
CA LEU A 221 -4.77 -0.17 7.39
C LEU A 221 -6.15 0.02 6.77
N GLN A 222 -6.77 -1.06 6.29
CA GLN A 222 -8.10 -1.02 5.64
C GLN A 222 -9.25 -1.05 6.64
N GLY A 223 -9.04 -1.53 7.86
CA GLY A 223 -10.07 -1.58 8.89
C GLY A 223 -10.57 -0.17 9.23
N SER A 224 -11.89 0.05 9.13
CA SER A 224 -12.48 1.33 9.48
C SER A 224 -12.57 1.57 10.99
N ALA A 225 -12.39 0.52 11.80
CA ALA A 225 -12.61 0.47 13.24
C ALA A 225 -14.04 0.89 13.63
N ASN A 226 -15.01 0.56 12.78
CA ASN A 226 -16.42 0.80 13.08
C ASN A 226 -16.93 -0.24 14.09
N LEU A 227 -16.73 0.05 15.37
CA LEU A 227 -17.23 -0.79 16.46
C LEU A 227 -18.71 -0.54 16.67
N GLU A 228 -19.49 -1.58 16.70
CA GLU A 228 -20.93 -1.56 16.86
C GLU A 228 -21.37 -2.60 17.90
N PHE A 229 -22.31 -2.25 18.78
CA PHE A 229 -22.91 -3.15 19.75
C PHE A 229 -24.35 -3.41 19.35
N TRP A 230 -24.69 -4.66 19.03
CA TRP A 230 -25.99 -5.05 18.53
C TRP A 230 -26.72 -5.96 19.50
N GLU A 231 -28.03 -5.75 19.66
CA GLU A 231 -28.91 -6.77 20.24
C GLU A 231 -28.98 -7.97 19.29
N THR A 232 -29.13 -9.18 19.82
CA THR A 232 -29.16 -10.40 19.01
C THR A 232 -30.51 -11.07 19.05
N TYR A 233 -30.81 -11.83 17.97
CA TYR A 233 -31.87 -12.83 18.02
C TYR A 233 -31.32 -14.13 18.57
N ASP A 234 -32.17 -14.88 19.31
CA ASP A 234 -31.87 -16.28 19.58
C ASP A 234 -31.92 -17.05 18.24
N GLY A 235 -30.89 -17.84 17.97
CA GLY A 235 -30.79 -18.65 16.76
C GLY A 235 -31.98 -19.58 16.56
N ASN A 236 -32.57 -20.08 17.65
CA ASN A 236 -33.77 -20.90 17.64
C ASN A 236 -34.99 -20.20 17.04
N ILE A 237 -35.05 -18.87 17.03
CA ILE A 237 -36.13 -18.09 16.44
C ILE A 237 -35.97 -18.05 14.90
N ILE A 238 -34.73 -17.99 14.40
CA ILE A 238 -34.44 -17.82 12.98
C ILE A 238 -34.37 -19.19 12.26
N THR A 239 -33.84 -20.20 12.91
CA THR A 239 -33.67 -21.55 12.30
C THR A 239 -34.96 -22.13 11.70
N PRO A 240 -36.19 -21.93 12.26
CA PRO A 240 -37.42 -22.47 11.65
C PRO A 240 -37.77 -21.84 10.30
N TYR A 241 -37.24 -20.67 9.96
CA TYR A 241 -37.49 -20.03 8.64
C TYR A 241 -36.64 -20.61 7.53
N LEU A 242 -35.50 -21.23 7.84
CA LEU A 242 -34.52 -21.73 6.85
C LEU A 242 -35.08 -22.78 5.89
N PRO A 243 -35.86 -23.81 6.33
CA PRO A 243 -36.46 -24.77 5.40
C PRO A 243 -37.45 -24.14 4.43
N THR A 244 -38.21 -23.10 4.88
CA THR A 244 -39.13 -22.37 4.03
C THR A 244 -38.41 -21.56 2.96
N ILE A 245 -37.25 -20.95 3.32
CA ILE A 245 -36.40 -20.23 2.38
C ILE A 245 -35.81 -21.18 1.36
N ASP A 246 -35.28 -22.33 1.81
CA ASP A 246 -34.71 -23.36 0.96
C ASP A 246 -35.70 -23.87 -0.07
N SER A 247 -36.97 -24.17 0.34
CA SER A 247 -38.02 -24.60 -0.57
C SER A 247 -38.44 -23.51 -1.60
N LYS A 248 -38.47 -22.23 -1.19
CA LYS A 248 -38.73 -21.11 -2.12
C LYS A 248 -37.59 -20.95 -3.13
N LEU A 249 -36.33 -21.08 -2.72
CA LEU A 249 -35.15 -21.01 -3.58
C LEU A 249 -35.14 -22.19 -4.59
N ALA A 250 -35.46 -23.40 -4.13
CA ALA A 250 -35.59 -24.56 -4.99
C ALA A 250 -36.68 -24.39 -6.06
N ALA A 251 -37.82 -23.79 -5.67
CA ALA A 251 -38.93 -23.50 -6.62
C ALA A 251 -38.54 -22.44 -7.68
N LEU A 252 -37.75 -21.43 -7.32
CA LEU A 252 -37.23 -20.44 -8.26
C LEU A 252 -36.22 -21.07 -9.25
N ASN A 253 -35.31 -21.88 -8.75
CA ASN A 253 -34.31 -22.57 -9.59
C ASN A 253 -34.99 -23.59 -10.56
N SER A 254 -36.07 -24.28 -10.14
CA SER A 254 -36.82 -25.15 -10.99
C SER A 254 -37.67 -24.39 -12.00
N GLY A 255 -38.18 -23.20 -11.67
CA GLY A 255 -38.93 -22.31 -12.55
C GLY A 255 -38.10 -21.70 -13.66
N GLU A 256 -36.86 -21.33 -13.39
CA GLU A 256 -35.90 -20.84 -14.40
C GLU A 256 -35.44 -21.97 -15.34
N ALA A 257 -35.26 -23.19 -14.81
CA ALA A 257 -34.95 -24.34 -15.64
C ALA A 257 -36.13 -24.71 -16.61
N ALA A 258 -37.39 -24.60 -16.14
CA ALA A 258 -38.57 -24.79 -16.99
C ALA A 258 -38.72 -23.69 -18.07
N ALA A 259 -38.32 -22.45 -17.78
CA ALA A 259 -38.30 -21.37 -18.77
C ALA A 259 -37.17 -21.52 -19.81
N ALA A 260 -36.03 -22.10 -19.42
CA ALA A 260 -34.92 -22.39 -20.34
C ALA A 260 -35.17 -23.60 -21.24
N ASP A 261 -35.91 -24.62 -20.75
CA ASP A 261 -36.30 -25.78 -21.54
C ASP A 261 -37.50 -25.49 -22.45
N THR A 262 -38.44 -24.60 -22.08
CA THR A 262 -39.50 -24.14 -22.94
C THR A 262 -38.97 -23.29 -24.11
N ALA A 263 -37.84 -22.59 -23.96
CA ALA A 263 -37.21 -21.88 -25.08
C ALA A 263 -36.52 -22.83 -26.09
N LYS A 264 -36.16 -24.06 -25.69
CA LYS A 264 -35.61 -25.12 -26.57
C LYS A 264 -36.69 -26.04 -27.17
N ALA A 265 -37.85 -26.19 -26.52
CA ALA A 265 -38.94 -27.05 -26.95
C ALA A 265 -39.94 -26.36 -27.91
N ALA A 266 -39.88 -25.05 -28.10
CA ALA A 266 -40.74 -24.28 -29.01
C ALA A 266 -40.34 -24.41 -30.51
N LYS A 267 -39.58 -25.46 -30.86
CA LYS A 267 -39.21 -25.76 -32.27
C LYS A 267 -39.50 -27.18 -32.73
N ALA A 268 -40.33 -27.91 -32.03
CA ALA A 268 -40.83 -29.20 -32.51
C ALA A 268 -42.23 -29.46 -31.92
N GLU A 269 -43.20 -29.66 -32.87
CA GLU A 269 -44.47 -30.32 -32.72
C GLU A 269 -45.69 -29.55 -32.24
N GLU A 270 -46.39 -29.01 -33.24
CA GLU A 270 -47.86 -29.00 -33.38
C GLU A 270 -48.41 -30.42 -33.40
N GLN A 271 -49.55 -30.61 -32.71
CA GLN A 271 -50.54 -31.69 -32.73
C GLN A 271 -50.57 -32.62 -31.51
N THR A 272 -51.57 -32.56 -30.67
CA THR A 272 -52.84 -33.19 -30.65
C THR A 272 -53.60 -32.97 -29.32
N GLU A 273 -54.90 -32.66 -29.47
CA GLU A 273 -55.91 -32.54 -28.40
C GLU A 273 -56.20 -33.86 -27.66
N GLY A 274 -56.60 -33.78 -26.36
CA GLY A 274 -57.28 -34.88 -25.70
C GLY A 274 -57.53 -34.69 -24.22
N LYS A 275 -58.72 -34.35 -23.84
CA LYS A 275 -59.42 -34.27 -22.56
C LYS A 275 -58.95 -35.24 -21.47
N ALA A 276 -58.87 -34.83 -20.18
CA ALA A 276 -59.82 -35.24 -19.14
C ALA A 276 -59.46 -34.70 -17.74
N GLU A 277 -60.39 -33.99 -17.20
CA GLU A 277 -60.98 -33.91 -15.84
C GLU A 277 -60.18 -34.09 -14.56
N ALA A 278 -60.49 -33.12 -13.72
CA ALA A 278 -60.16 -32.91 -12.33
C ALA A 278 -60.38 -34.08 -11.36
N LYS A 279 -59.53 -34.20 -10.38
CA LYS A 279 -59.94 -34.47 -8.99
C LYS A 279 -59.00 -33.80 -8.02
N ALA A 280 -59.57 -32.89 -7.23
CA ALA A 280 -58.94 -32.38 -6.02
C ALA A 280 -58.86 -33.50 -4.95
N ASP A 281 -57.70 -33.63 -4.34
CA ASP A 281 -57.66 -34.21 -3.00
C ASP A 281 -56.54 -33.55 -2.15
N SER A 282 -57.02 -32.89 -1.15
CA SER A 282 -56.19 -32.24 -0.11
C SER A 282 -55.67 -33.35 0.83
N ALA A 283 -54.40 -33.59 0.82
CA ALA A 283 -53.74 -34.37 1.86
C ALA A 283 -52.53 -33.64 2.45
N LYS A 284 -52.66 -33.30 3.73
CA LYS A 284 -51.63 -32.93 4.67
C LYS A 284 -50.38 -33.77 4.50
N GLY A 285 -49.29 -33.11 4.06
CA GLY A 285 -47.94 -33.66 4.15
C GLY A 285 -47.07 -32.72 5.00
N SER A 286 -47.15 -32.90 6.31
CA SER A 286 -46.05 -32.43 7.20
C SER A 286 -44.83 -33.27 6.85
N VAL A 287 -44.00 -32.77 5.96
CA VAL A 287 -42.69 -33.37 5.68
C VAL A 287 -41.88 -33.17 6.95
N ASN A 288 -41.57 -34.31 7.64
CA ASN A 288 -40.72 -34.32 8.82
C ASN A 288 -39.36 -33.74 8.52
N ALA A 289 -39.20 -32.46 8.77
CA ALA A 289 -37.90 -31.71 8.65
C ALA A 289 -36.80 -32.44 9.47
N ALA A 290 -37.15 -33.07 10.56
CA ALA A 290 -36.26 -33.93 11.36
C ALA A 290 -35.76 -35.18 10.61
N ALA A 291 -36.52 -35.72 9.64
CA ALA A 291 -36.09 -36.90 8.85
C ALA A 291 -35.14 -36.50 7.70
N ALA A 292 -35.35 -35.33 7.11
CA ALA A 292 -34.44 -34.75 6.11
C ALA A 292 -33.09 -34.34 6.75
N LEU A 293 -33.13 -33.70 7.91
CA LEU A 293 -31.94 -33.34 8.69
C LEU A 293 -31.16 -34.57 9.20
N LYS A 294 -31.84 -35.69 9.55
CA LYS A 294 -31.19 -36.93 9.92
C LYS A 294 -30.53 -37.63 8.72
N LYS A 295 -31.06 -37.52 7.52
CA LYS A 295 -30.44 -38.02 6.28
C LYS A 295 -29.20 -37.22 5.89
N ILE A 296 -29.21 -35.90 6.05
CA ILE A 296 -28.06 -35.04 5.78
C ILE A 296 -26.96 -35.25 6.83
N GLY A 297 -27.29 -35.38 8.11
CA GLY A 297 -26.34 -35.67 9.17
C GLY A 297 -25.74 -37.10 9.14
N ALA A 298 -26.38 -38.06 8.43
CA ALA A 298 -25.85 -39.41 8.25
C ALA A 298 -24.89 -39.55 7.06
N ASN A 299 -24.96 -38.64 6.08
CA ASN A 299 -24.06 -38.63 4.91
C ASN A 299 -22.74 -37.86 5.13
N THR A 300 -22.52 -37.27 6.30
CA THR A 300 -21.23 -36.69 6.71
C THR A 300 -20.18 -37.70 7.14
N LYS A 301 -20.46 -39.01 6.98
CA LYS A 301 -19.43 -40.05 7.03
C LYS A 301 -19.17 -40.47 5.61
N ALA A 302 -18.24 -39.86 4.95
CA ALA A 302 -17.37 -40.54 4.00
C ALA A 302 -16.72 -39.57 3.04
N ASP A 303 -15.64 -40.00 2.64
CA ASP A 303 -14.91 -39.86 1.41
C ASP A 303 -14.34 -38.46 1.11
N ALA A 304 -13.05 -38.42 1.12
CA ALA A 304 -12.08 -37.38 0.87
C ALA A 304 -12.14 -36.72 -0.52
N GLN A 305 -13.34 -36.56 -1.13
CA GLN A 305 -13.58 -35.78 -2.35
C GLN A 305 -15.04 -35.28 -2.34
N GLY A 306 -15.22 -34.08 -1.73
CA GLY A 306 -16.54 -33.44 -1.57
C GLY A 306 -17.18 -32.95 -2.89
N LYS A 307 -17.72 -33.84 -3.67
CA LYS A 307 -18.73 -33.48 -4.68
C LYS A 307 -20.10 -33.74 -4.05
N ILE A 308 -20.77 -32.67 -3.62
CA ILE A 308 -22.20 -32.71 -3.30
C ILE A 308 -22.94 -33.03 -4.61
N ASP A 309 -23.81 -34.07 -4.61
CA ASP A 309 -24.61 -34.46 -5.76
C ASP A 309 -25.38 -33.24 -6.29
N GLU A 310 -25.26 -32.96 -7.58
CA GLU A 310 -25.97 -31.85 -8.25
C GLU A 310 -27.48 -31.88 -8.07
N GLN A 311 -28.01 -33.05 -7.82
CA GLN A 311 -29.43 -33.27 -7.56
C GLN A 311 -29.83 -32.77 -6.18
N THR A 312 -29.01 -33.00 -5.17
CA THR A 312 -29.17 -32.48 -3.79
C THR A 312 -29.08 -30.96 -3.75
N LYS A 313 -28.19 -30.37 -4.55
CA LYS A 313 -28.07 -28.89 -4.69
C LYS A 313 -29.30 -28.27 -5.35
N LYS A 314 -29.98 -28.96 -6.26
CA LYS A 314 -31.20 -28.48 -6.90
C LYS A 314 -32.41 -28.56 -5.98
N GLU A 315 -32.53 -29.64 -5.19
CA GLU A 315 -33.64 -29.87 -4.27
C GLU A 315 -33.53 -29.06 -2.98
N HIS A 316 -32.29 -28.83 -2.49
CA HIS A 316 -31.97 -28.11 -1.25
C HIS A 316 -30.80 -27.12 -1.46
N PRO A 317 -31.00 -26.02 -2.20
CA PRO A 317 -29.92 -25.12 -2.56
C PRO A 317 -29.22 -24.49 -1.35
N LEU A 318 -29.94 -24.09 -0.33
CA LEU A 318 -29.40 -23.49 0.88
C LEU A 318 -28.88 -24.56 1.86
N LEU A 319 -29.70 -25.56 2.18
CA LEU A 319 -29.38 -26.58 3.22
C LEU A 319 -28.29 -27.57 2.79
N SER A 320 -27.94 -27.65 1.51
CA SER A 320 -26.80 -28.44 1.02
C SER A 320 -25.42 -27.84 1.41
N ILE A 321 -25.33 -26.53 1.60
CA ILE A 321 -24.09 -25.83 1.90
C ILE A 321 -24.11 -25.10 3.27
N PHE A 322 -25.32 -24.99 3.88
CA PHE A 322 -25.54 -24.32 5.17
C PHE A 322 -26.00 -25.32 6.21
N SER A 323 -25.29 -25.45 7.31
CA SER A 323 -25.62 -26.31 8.44
C SER A 323 -26.29 -25.50 9.56
N PRO A 324 -27.63 -25.62 9.78
CA PRO A 324 -28.29 -24.89 10.87
C PRO A 324 -27.77 -25.28 12.25
N ALA A 325 -27.65 -24.31 13.16
CA ALA A 325 -27.31 -24.56 14.55
C ALA A 325 -28.50 -25.21 15.27
N GLN A 326 -28.37 -26.48 15.69
CA GLN A 326 -29.41 -27.19 16.37
C GLN A 326 -29.14 -27.25 17.87
N GLY A 327 -30.15 -26.90 18.69
CA GLY A 327 -30.20 -27.23 20.13
C GLY A 327 -29.22 -26.42 21.02
N ARG A 328 -28.57 -25.37 20.52
CA ARG A 328 -27.77 -24.47 21.35
C ARG A 328 -28.53 -23.14 21.55
N SER A 329 -28.70 -22.74 22.80
CA SER A 329 -29.09 -21.37 23.16
C SER A 329 -27.97 -20.42 22.73
N GLY A 330 -28.27 -19.42 21.94
CA GLY A 330 -27.32 -18.43 21.47
C GLY A 330 -27.73 -17.78 20.15
N CYS A 331 -26.97 -16.79 19.71
CA CYS A 331 -27.29 -15.97 18.55
C CYS A 331 -26.73 -16.52 17.22
N VAL A 332 -26.11 -17.70 17.21
CA VAL A 332 -25.61 -18.38 16.02
C VAL A 332 -26.76 -19.09 15.30
N VAL A 333 -26.95 -18.78 14.02
CA VAL A 333 -27.97 -19.39 13.16
C VAL A 333 -27.48 -20.67 12.52
N GLY A 334 -26.21 -20.73 12.15
CA GLY A 334 -25.62 -21.91 11.51
C GLY A 334 -24.17 -21.74 11.13
N TYR A 335 -23.67 -22.75 10.43
CA TYR A 335 -22.27 -22.94 10.10
C TYR A 335 -22.10 -23.14 8.59
N VAL A 336 -21.04 -22.54 8.02
CA VAL A 336 -20.75 -22.61 6.57
C VAL A 336 -19.25 -22.75 6.34
N LEU A 337 -18.88 -23.49 5.29
CA LEU A 337 -17.47 -23.53 4.84
C LEU A 337 -17.05 -22.19 4.25
N ALA A 338 -15.80 -21.76 4.47
CA ALA A 338 -15.25 -20.50 3.99
C ALA A 338 -15.55 -20.21 2.51
N ARG A 339 -15.44 -21.20 1.64
CA ARG A 339 -15.69 -21.09 0.20
C ARG A 339 -17.15 -20.78 -0.18
N ASP A 340 -18.11 -21.15 0.69
CA ASP A 340 -19.55 -21.11 0.39
C ASP A 340 -20.24 -19.90 1.07
N THR A 341 -19.51 -19.10 1.88
CA THR A 341 -20.04 -17.96 2.64
C THR A 341 -20.70 -16.89 1.78
N ALA A 342 -20.11 -16.54 0.63
CA ALA A 342 -20.65 -15.55 -0.31
C ALA A 342 -21.94 -16.03 -0.96
N GLU A 343 -22.02 -17.31 -1.33
CA GLU A 343 -23.20 -17.92 -1.96
C GLU A 343 -24.37 -17.99 -0.97
N VAL A 344 -24.11 -18.41 0.27
CA VAL A 344 -25.13 -18.44 1.35
C VAL A 344 -25.64 -17.03 1.65
N MET A 345 -24.77 -16.04 1.76
CA MET A 345 -25.20 -14.65 2.01
C MET A 345 -26.07 -14.14 0.85
N LYS A 346 -25.72 -14.43 -0.41
CA LYS A 346 -26.53 -14.07 -1.58
C LYS A 346 -27.91 -14.70 -1.54
N MET A 347 -28.00 -15.97 -1.14
CA MET A 347 -29.28 -16.67 -0.98
C MET A 347 -30.13 -16.07 0.14
N LEU A 348 -29.56 -15.81 1.31
CA LEU A 348 -30.26 -15.24 2.46
C LEU A 348 -30.63 -13.77 2.30
N THR A 349 -29.96 -13.02 1.44
CA THR A 349 -30.30 -11.62 1.09
C THR A 349 -31.20 -11.53 -0.15
N SER A 350 -31.57 -12.66 -0.79
CA SER A 350 -32.48 -12.68 -1.94
C SER A 350 -33.89 -12.19 -1.57
N LYS A 351 -34.66 -11.71 -2.56
CA LYS A 351 -36.04 -11.27 -2.34
C LYS A 351 -36.92 -12.37 -1.74
N ALA A 352 -36.69 -13.61 -2.15
CA ALA A 352 -37.41 -14.77 -1.63
C ALA A 352 -37.17 -15.03 -0.14
N ALA A 353 -35.95 -14.81 0.33
CA ALA A 353 -35.61 -14.91 1.74
C ALA A 353 -36.10 -13.69 2.55
N GLN A 354 -36.02 -12.48 2.01
CA GLN A 354 -36.49 -11.25 2.66
C GLN A 354 -38.02 -11.22 2.90
N GLU A 355 -38.80 -11.95 2.10
CA GLU A 355 -40.25 -12.12 2.33
C GLU A 355 -40.58 -13.00 3.53
N VAL A 356 -39.67 -13.86 3.94
CA VAL A 356 -39.86 -14.84 5.02
C VAL A 356 -39.19 -14.42 6.33
N LEU A 357 -38.05 -13.80 6.23
CA LEU A 357 -37.24 -13.35 7.38
C LEU A 357 -37.85 -12.09 8.02
N PRO A 358 -37.67 -11.89 9.34
CA PRO A 358 -38.04 -10.64 10.01
C PRO A 358 -37.35 -9.43 9.36
N ARG A 359 -38.08 -8.33 9.20
CA ARG A 359 -37.54 -7.10 8.57
C ARG A 359 -36.46 -6.40 9.38
N ASP A 360 -36.42 -6.66 10.67
CA ASP A 360 -35.45 -6.13 11.63
C ASP A 360 -34.26 -7.08 11.85
N LEU A 361 -34.08 -8.10 10.99
CA LEU A 361 -32.95 -9.03 11.03
C LEU A 361 -31.78 -8.50 10.19
N LYS A 362 -30.58 -8.49 10.79
CA LYS A 362 -29.29 -8.30 10.12
C LYS A 362 -28.43 -9.54 10.34
N LEU A 363 -27.90 -10.12 9.29
CA LEU A 363 -27.03 -11.30 9.34
C LEU A 363 -25.57 -10.86 9.18
N CYS A 364 -24.69 -11.36 10.06
CA CYS A 364 -23.25 -11.07 10.01
C CYS A 364 -22.44 -12.34 10.25
N TRP A 365 -21.28 -12.44 9.56
CA TRP A 365 -20.33 -13.54 9.78
C TRP A 365 -19.45 -13.30 10.99
N GLY A 366 -19.04 -14.39 11.65
CA GLY A 366 -17.94 -14.33 12.61
C GLY A 366 -16.62 -14.04 11.93
N VAL A 367 -15.72 -13.34 12.63
CA VAL A 367 -14.40 -12.92 12.10
C VAL A 367 -13.41 -14.09 12.00
N LYS A 368 -13.58 -15.12 12.85
CA LYS A 368 -12.71 -16.30 12.90
C LYS A 368 -13.48 -17.58 12.61
N PRO A 369 -12.79 -18.59 12.04
CA PRO A 369 -13.35 -19.91 11.92
C PRO A 369 -13.72 -20.49 13.28
N SER A 370 -14.82 -21.27 13.33
CA SER A 370 -15.24 -22.00 14.52
C SER A 370 -14.30 -23.15 14.82
N GLU A 371 -14.01 -23.39 16.09
CA GLU A 371 -13.15 -24.52 16.55
C GLU A 371 -13.75 -25.92 16.32
N MET A 372 -14.95 -26.01 15.75
CA MET A 372 -15.62 -27.29 15.50
C MET A 372 -14.89 -28.20 14.50
N SER A 373 -13.96 -27.68 13.72
CA SER A 373 -13.17 -28.46 12.76
C SER A 373 -11.73 -27.96 12.67
N THR A 374 -10.77 -28.85 12.90
CA THR A 374 -9.33 -28.59 12.72
C THR A 374 -8.85 -28.79 11.27
N ARG A 375 -9.72 -29.29 10.37
CA ARG A 375 -9.35 -29.62 8.97
C ARG A 375 -9.98 -28.71 7.92
N GLN A 376 -11.02 -27.98 8.27
CA GLN A 376 -11.74 -27.09 7.33
C GLN A 376 -12.15 -25.81 8.06
N GLU A 377 -11.99 -24.67 7.43
CA GLU A 377 -12.42 -23.38 7.94
C GLU A 377 -13.94 -23.26 7.83
N ILE A 378 -14.61 -23.29 8.99
CA ILE A 378 -16.06 -23.17 9.13
C ILE A 378 -16.38 -21.86 9.82
N PHE A 379 -17.17 -21.00 9.19
CA PHE A 379 -17.61 -19.73 9.77
C PHE A 379 -19.00 -19.80 10.35
N GLU A 380 -19.22 -19.05 11.43
CA GLU A 380 -20.48 -18.92 12.14
C GLU A 380 -21.28 -17.74 11.58
N LEU A 381 -22.60 -17.95 11.34
CA LEU A 381 -23.51 -16.91 10.96
C LEU A 381 -24.33 -16.44 12.17
N TYR A 382 -24.29 -15.15 12.47
CA TYR A 382 -24.94 -14.53 13.60
C TYR A 382 -26.21 -13.76 13.18
N ALA A 383 -27.24 -13.81 14.02
CA ALA A 383 -28.47 -13.07 13.84
C ALA A 383 -28.50 -11.84 14.75
N LEU A 384 -28.42 -10.67 14.17
CA LEU A 384 -28.48 -9.37 14.85
C LEU A 384 -29.86 -8.75 14.69
N ARG A 385 -30.29 -7.94 15.66
CA ARG A 385 -31.57 -7.28 15.66
C ARG A 385 -31.44 -5.78 15.45
N ILE A 386 -32.09 -5.23 14.44
CA ILE A 386 -32.17 -3.81 14.16
C ILE A 386 -33.27 -3.20 15.06
N THR A 387 -32.87 -2.48 16.09
CA THR A 387 -33.79 -1.85 17.06
C THR A 387 -34.03 -0.38 16.79
N GLN A 388 -33.17 0.27 16.00
CA GLN A 388 -33.31 1.68 15.63
C GLN A 388 -33.90 1.84 14.23
N SER A 389 -34.78 2.83 14.06
CA SER A 389 -35.46 3.13 12.77
C SER A 389 -34.50 3.57 11.66
N ASN A 390 -33.34 4.10 12.02
CA ASN A 390 -32.28 4.51 11.07
C ASN A 390 -31.36 3.35 10.65
N GLY A 391 -31.60 2.12 11.14
CA GLY A 391 -30.77 0.95 10.82
C GLY A 391 -29.37 0.95 11.45
N ARG A 392 -29.08 1.89 12.36
CA ARG A 392 -27.80 1.96 13.10
C ARG A 392 -27.81 1.07 14.33
N ALA A 393 -26.61 0.77 14.81
CA ALA A 393 -26.43 0.05 16.06
C ALA A 393 -26.98 0.87 17.27
N PRO A 394 -27.52 0.22 18.29
CA PRO A 394 -27.93 0.88 19.54
C PRO A 394 -26.80 1.66 20.21
N LEU A 395 -25.56 1.19 20.10
CA LEU A 395 -24.36 1.83 20.59
C LEU A 395 -23.22 1.65 19.59
N GLU A 396 -22.51 2.73 19.27
CA GLU A 396 -21.35 2.75 18.38
C GLU A 396 -20.06 2.98 19.17
N GLY A 397 -18.91 2.73 18.54
CA GLY A 397 -17.59 2.80 19.17
C GLY A 397 -17.07 4.20 19.49
N ASP A 398 -17.77 5.25 19.07
CA ASP A 398 -17.48 6.66 19.41
C ASP A 398 -17.51 6.96 20.91
N VAL A 399 -18.17 6.10 21.68
CA VAL A 399 -18.24 6.18 23.15
C VAL A 399 -17.03 5.56 23.85
N VAL A 400 -16.18 4.83 23.16
CA VAL A 400 -14.99 4.17 23.73
C VAL A 400 -13.86 5.18 23.87
N VAL A 401 -13.40 5.39 25.10
CA VAL A 401 -12.31 6.33 25.43
C VAL A 401 -10.97 5.63 25.46
N SER A 402 -10.93 4.39 25.93
CA SER A 402 -9.70 3.60 26.07
C SER A 402 -9.97 2.12 25.84
N ALA A 403 -9.05 1.47 25.16
CA ALA A 403 -9.03 0.03 24.99
C ALA A 403 -7.61 -0.48 25.27
N LYS A 404 -7.49 -1.59 26.00
CA LYS A 404 -6.20 -2.21 26.35
C LYS A 404 -6.31 -3.72 26.23
N ASP A 405 -5.24 -4.35 25.79
CA ASP A 405 -5.06 -5.78 25.93
C ASP A 405 -4.92 -6.19 27.39
N ASP A 406 -5.64 -7.23 27.79
CA ASP A 406 -5.74 -7.70 29.16
C ASP A 406 -6.00 -9.23 29.18
N PHE A 407 -6.07 -9.81 30.35
CA PHE A 407 -6.42 -11.21 30.53
C PHE A 407 -7.69 -11.35 31.39
N ASP A 408 -8.57 -12.25 31.00
CA ASP A 408 -9.78 -12.55 31.77
C ASP A 408 -9.48 -13.32 33.05
N GLN A 409 -10.50 -13.59 33.87
CA GLN A 409 -10.38 -14.34 35.13
C GLN A 409 -9.83 -15.79 34.91
N PHE A 410 -9.89 -16.30 33.69
CA PHE A 410 -9.39 -17.62 33.30
C PHE A 410 -8.03 -17.54 32.59
N ASN A 411 -7.33 -16.39 32.67
CA ASN A 411 -6.04 -16.12 32.03
C ASN A 411 -6.09 -16.28 30.48
N ARG A 412 -7.23 -15.97 29.86
CA ARG A 412 -7.39 -15.93 28.41
C ARG A 412 -7.26 -14.48 27.94
N PRO A 413 -6.60 -14.23 26.79
CA PRO A 413 -6.47 -12.89 26.26
C PRO A 413 -7.84 -12.25 25.97
N CYS A 414 -8.02 -11.00 26.40
CA CYS A 414 -9.22 -10.22 26.17
C CYS A 414 -8.85 -8.74 25.92
N VAL A 415 -9.80 -7.94 25.46
CA VAL A 415 -9.64 -6.50 25.35
C VAL A 415 -10.53 -5.81 26.37
N SER A 416 -9.91 -5.15 27.34
CA SER A 416 -10.62 -4.29 28.30
C SER A 416 -10.88 -2.92 27.68
N MET A 417 -12.13 -2.47 27.65
CA MET A 417 -12.53 -1.17 27.12
C MET A 417 -13.22 -0.33 28.18
N THR A 418 -13.00 0.99 28.13
CA THR A 418 -13.62 1.98 29.00
C THR A 418 -14.39 2.97 28.14
N MET A 419 -15.65 3.21 28.48
CA MET A 419 -16.55 4.15 27.82
C MET A 419 -16.58 5.51 28.51
N ASN A 420 -16.97 6.55 27.76
CA ASN A 420 -17.26 7.86 28.34
C ASN A 420 -18.59 7.82 29.16
N SER A 421 -18.90 8.89 29.85
CA SER A 421 -20.07 8.95 30.75
C SER A 421 -21.42 8.78 30.01
N ASP A 422 -21.54 9.20 28.76
CA ASP A 422 -22.73 8.98 27.93
C ASP A 422 -22.83 7.53 27.46
N GLY A 423 -21.71 6.97 26.98
CA GLY A 423 -21.61 5.57 26.64
C GLY A 423 -21.91 4.64 27.79
N ALA A 424 -21.36 4.92 28.97
CA ALA A 424 -21.65 4.13 30.19
C ALA A 424 -23.14 4.10 30.52
N ARG A 425 -23.86 5.23 30.40
CA ARG A 425 -25.32 5.30 30.64
C ARG A 425 -26.08 4.47 29.59
N ARG A 426 -25.75 4.63 28.30
CA ARG A 426 -26.40 3.87 27.22
C ARG A 426 -26.09 2.37 27.33
N TRP A 427 -24.86 2.03 27.71
CA TRP A 427 -24.44 0.66 27.93
C TRP A 427 -25.15 0.00 29.07
N ALA A 428 -25.35 0.71 30.20
CA ALA A 428 -26.13 0.23 31.32
C ALA A 428 -27.59 -0.08 30.93
N VAL A 429 -28.22 0.80 30.13
CA VAL A 429 -29.59 0.58 29.64
C VAL A 429 -29.62 -0.63 28.69
N LEU A 430 -28.64 -0.75 27.76
CA LEU A 430 -28.59 -1.81 26.81
C LEU A 430 -28.34 -3.19 27.47
N THR A 431 -27.40 -3.26 28.42
CA THR A 431 -27.11 -4.48 29.17
C THR A 431 -28.26 -4.90 30.07
N LYS A 432 -28.92 -3.93 30.75
CA LYS A 432 -30.13 -4.19 31.57
C LYS A 432 -31.25 -4.83 30.76
N LYS A 433 -31.47 -4.36 29.52
CA LYS A 433 -32.52 -4.89 28.63
C LYS A 433 -32.22 -6.30 28.12
N ASN A 434 -30.93 -6.64 28.01
CA ASN A 434 -30.44 -7.89 27.42
C ASN A 434 -29.83 -8.83 28.46
N VAL A 435 -30.25 -8.79 29.73
CA VAL A 435 -29.83 -9.80 30.72
C VAL A 435 -30.28 -11.18 30.23
N ASP A 436 -29.41 -12.18 30.37
CA ASP A 436 -29.54 -13.55 29.82
C ASP A 436 -29.58 -13.68 28.28
N HIS A 437 -29.40 -12.55 27.57
CA HIS A 437 -29.24 -12.55 26.10
C HIS A 437 -27.84 -12.10 25.70
N ALA A 438 -27.43 -12.49 24.49
CA ALA A 438 -26.16 -12.07 23.95
C ALA A 438 -26.22 -10.66 23.36
N ILE A 439 -25.15 -9.89 23.54
CA ILE A 439 -24.89 -8.65 22.80
C ILE A 439 -23.71 -8.92 21.85
N ALA A 440 -23.94 -8.78 20.56
CA ALA A 440 -22.90 -8.95 19.56
C ALA A 440 -22.02 -7.71 19.48
N ILE A 441 -20.73 -7.92 19.53
CA ILE A 441 -19.67 -6.92 19.30
C ILE A 441 -19.20 -7.08 17.88
N VAL A 442 -19.59 -6.13 17.03
CA VAL A 442 -19.33 -6.14 15.59
C VAL A 442 -18.28 -5.08 15.28
N LEU A 443 -17.27 -5.44 14.53
CA LEU A 443 -16.25 -4.52 14.03
C LEU A 443 -16.17 -4.69 12.51
N ASP A 444 -16.36 -3.58 11.80
CA ASP A 444 -16.32 -3.55 10.33
C ASP A 444 -17.24 -4.58 9.64
N GLY A 445 -18.40 -4.87 10.26
CA GLY A 445 -19.40 -5.81 9.72
C GLY A 445 -19.22 -7.28 10.08
N PHE A 446 -18.16 -7.62 10.82
CA PHE A 446 -17.90 -8.98 11.31
C PHE A 446 -18.10 -9.07 12.82
N VAL A 447 -18.69 -10.17 13.28
CA VAL A 447 -18.86 -10.43 14.70
C VAL A 447 -17.57 -10.95 15.29
N TYR A 448 -17.00 -10.19 16.21
CA TYR A 448 -15.79 -10.57 16.96
C TYR A 448 -16.12 -11.42 18.18
N SER A 449 -17.22 -11.09 18.83
CA SER A 449 -17.70 -11.78 20.01
C SER A 449 -19.17 -11.51 20.24
N ALA A 450 -19.88 -12.45 20.86
CA ALA A 450 -21.28 -12.27 21.27
C ALA A 450 -21.50 -12.87 22.69
N PRO A 451 -20.94 -12.23 23.72
CA PRO A 451 -21.08 -12.70 25.09
C PRO A 451 -22.50 -12.51 25.61
N ASN A 452 -22.97 -13.46 26.44
CA ASN A 452 -24.20 -13.30 27.18
C ASN A 452 -24.01 -12.27 28.30
N VAL A 453 -25.01 -11.43 28.52
CA VAL A 453 -25.03 -10.45 29.59
C VAL A 453 -25.53 -11.08 30.88
N GLU A 454 -24.66 -11.19 31.88
CA GLU A 454 -25.03 -11.76 33.18
C GLU A 454 -25.77 -10.73 34.07
N ASN A 455 -25.34 -9.47 34.03
CA ASN A 455 -25.87 -8.39 34.86
C ASN A 455 -25.81 -7.03 34.15
N GLU A 456 -26.55 -6.06 34.66
CA GLU A 456 -26.44 -4.67 34.25
C GLU A 456 -25.04 -4.10 34.54
N ILE A 457 -24.39 -3.50 33.51
CA ILE A 457 -23.03 -2.95 33.59
C ILE A 457 -23.12 -1.42 33.68
N THR A 458 -23.06 -0.88 34.90
CA THR A 458 -23.22 0.57 35.15
C THR A 458 -21.90 1.36 35.06
N GLY A 459 -20.74 0.69 35.21
CA GLY A 459 -19.44 1.36 35.31
C GLY A 459 -18.80 1.76 33.97
N GLY A 460 -19.40 1.40 32.83
CA GLY A 460 -18.85 1.69 31.51
C GLY A 460 -17.52 1.00 31.17
N VAL A 461 -17.10 0.04 32.02
CA VAL A 461 -15.94 -0.81 31.76
C VAL A 461 -16.44 -2.19 31.35
N SER A 462 -15.96 -2.70 30.24
CA SER A 462 -16.35 -4.01 29.72
C SER A 462 -15.17 -4.68 29.03
N SER A 463 -15.18 -6.02 29.03
CA SER A 463 -14.16 -6.81 28.36
C SER A 463 -14.74 -7.50 27.14
N ILE A 464 -14.03 -7.40 26.00
CA ILE A 464 -14.32 -8.16 24.79
C ILE A 464 -13.60 -9.49 24.94
N THR A 465 -14.35 -10.54 25.18
CA THR A 465 -13.84 -11.90 25.34
C THR A 465 -14.20 -12.73 24.12
N GLY A 466 -13.33 -13.69 23.74
CA GLY A 466 -13.50 -14.56 22.61
C GLY A 466 -12.31 -15.50 22.44
N HIS A 467 -12.24 -16.19 21.31
CA HIS A 467 -11.08 -17.03 20.96
C HIS A 467 -9.97 -16.17 20.35
N PHE A 468 -9.32 -15.34 21.20
CA PHE A 468 -8.26 -14.44 20.79
C PHE A 468 -6.88 -14.98 21.19
N THR A 469 -5.89 -14.76 20.32
CA THR A 469 -4.48 -14.82 20.69
C THR A 469 -4.06 -13.49 21.36
N ALA A 470 -2.93 -13.47 22.06
CA ALA A 470 -2.39 -12.24 22.64
C ALA A 470 -2.09 -11.16 21.58
N GLU A 471 -1.75 -11.59 20.36
CA GLU A 471 -1.54 -10.67 19.24
C GLU A 471 -2.84 -10.07 18.72
N ASP A 472 -3.90 -10.89 18.60
CA ASP A 472 -5.23 -10.40 18.21
C ASP A 472 -5.77 -9.36 19.18
N THR A 473 -5.62 -9.58 20.48
CA THR A 473 -6.09 -8.62 21.50
C THR A 473 -5.30 -7.32 21.46
N LYS A 474 -4.00 -7.40 21.22
CA LYS A 474 -3.14 -6.21 21.05
C LYS A 474 -3.52 -5.41 19.81
N ASP A 475 -3.75 -6.08 18.67
CA ASP A 475 -4.16 -5.43 17.43
C ASP A 475 -5.57 -4.80 17.57
N LEU A 476 -6.51 -5.54 18.14
CA LEU A 476 -7.86 -5.05 18.37
C LEU A 476 -7.86 -3.85 19.32
N ALA A 477 -7.11 -3.91 20.43
CA ALA A 477 -6.96 -2.78 21.35
C ALA A 477 -6.36 -1.55 20.66
N ASN A 478 -5.33 -1.73 19.82
CA ASN A 478 -4.72 -0.65 19.05
C ASN A 478 -5.70 -0.01 18.05
N VAL A 479 -6.48 -0.83 17.34
CA VAL A 479 -7.49 -0.36 16.39
C VAL A 479 -8.58 0.43 17.12
N LEU A 480 -9.12 -0.10 18.21
CA LEU A 480 -10.16 0.57 18.99
C LEU A 480 -9.68 1.87 19.64
N GLN A 481 -8.44 1.89 20.13
CA GLN A 481 -7.86 3.07 20.75
C GLN A 481 -7.44 4.16 19.74
N SER A 482 -7.16 3.79 18.48
CA SER A 482 -6.87 4.75 17.41
C SER A 482 -8.11 5.49 16.91
N GLY A 483 -9.29 4.96 17.20
CA GLY A 483 -10.58 5.54 16.82
C GLY A 483 -11.08 5.13 15.44
N LYS A 484 -12.34 5.46 15.17
CA LYS A 484 -13.06 5.21 13.92
C LYS A 484 -12.53 6.11 12.79
N MET A 485 -12.32 5.56 11.62
CA MET A 485 -12.09 6.37 10.43
C MET A 485 -13.40 6.98 9.92
N PRO A 486 -13.40 8.25 9.47
CA PRO A 486 -14.60 8.90 8.93
C PRO A 486 -15.17 8.20 7.70
N ALA A 487 -14.31 7.54 6.90
CA ALA A 487 -14.68 6.71 5.78
C ALA A 487 -13.68 5.56 5.60
N PRO A 488 -14.09 4.47 4.95
CA PRO A 488 -13.18 3.36 4.66
C PRO A 488 -12.04 3.84 3.74
N ALA A 489 -10.85 3.29 3.96
CA ALA A 489 -9.69 3.49 3.09
C ALA A 489 -9.39 2.20 2.33
N HIS A 490 -9.14 2.34 1.03
CA HIS A 490 -8.81 1.21 0.16
C HIS A 490 -7.38 1.31 -0.32
N ILE A 491 -6.68 0.18 -0.39
CA ILE A 491 -5.33 0.12 -0.96
C ILE A 491 -5.46 0.18 -2.48
N VAL A 492 -5.00 1.29 -3.07
CA VAL A 492 -5.00 1.50 -4.53
C VAL A 492 -3.66 1.19 -5.17
N GLN A 493 -2.58 1.23 -4.38
CA GLN A 493 -1.25 0.77 -4.79
C GLN A 493 -0.58 0.09 -3.61
N GLU A 494 0.14 -0.97 -3.89
CA GLU A 494 0.89 -1.74 -2.90
C GLU A 494 2.19 -2.26 -3.50
N ASP A 495 3.28 -2.08 -2.77
CA ASP A 495 4.60 -2.60 -3.10
C ASP A 495 5.15 -3.34 -1.88
N ILE A 496 5.42 -4.62 -2.01
CA ILE A 496 6.01 -5.44 -0.95
C ILE A 496 7.36 -5.97 -1.43
N VAL A 497 8.39 -5.73 -0.65
CA VAL A 497 9.76 -6.15 -0.92
C VAL A 497 10.24 -7.02 0.23
N GLY A 498 10.69 -8.23 -0.09
CA GLY A 498 11.26 -9.13 0.91
C GLY A 498 12.61 -8.61 1.44
N PRO A 499 12.96 -8.88 2.71
CA PRO A 499 14.22 -8.44 3.32
C PRO A 499 15.47 -8.97 2.61
N SER A 500 15.39 -10.15 2.01
CA SER A 500 16.47 -10.76 1.25
C SER A 500 16.86 -9.95 0.02
N LEU A 501 15.87 -9.44 -0.73
CA LEU A 501 16.07 -8.59 -1.89
C LEU A 501 16.67 -7.24 -1.48
N GLY A 502 16.23 -6.69 -0.34
CA GLY A 502 16.77 -5.46 0.21
C GLY A 502 18.27 -5.55 0.54
N GLN A 503 18.70 -6.63 1.21
CA GLN A 503 20.12 -6.84 1.53
C GLN A 503 20.98 -6.97 0.27
N GLU A 504 20.53 -7.71 -0.74
CA GLU A 504 21.24 -7.82 -2.01
C GLU A 504 21.36 -6.46 -2.70
N SER A 505 20.29 -5.68 -2.72
CA SER A 505 20.28 -4.32 -3.26
C SER A 505 21.25 -3.38 -2.55
N ILE A 506 21.39 -3.48 -1.21
CA ILE A 506 22.38 -2.72 -0.44
C ILE A 506 23.80 -3.07 -0.90
N ILE A 507 24.13 -4.37 -0.96
CA ILE A 507 25.48 -4.83 -1.34
C ILE A 507 25.81 -4.39 -2.76
N GLN A 508 24.93 -4.59 -3.71
CA GLN A 508 25.14 -4.19 -5.11
C GLN A 508 25.25 -2.68 -5.26
N GLY A 509 24.35 -1.91 -4.63
CA GLY A 509 24.35 -0.44 -4.66
C GLY A 509 25.59 0.15 -4.02
N PHE A 510 25.97 -0.32 -2.84
CA PHE A 510 27.20 0.14 -2.15
C PHE A 510 28.47 -0.22 -2.90
N THR A 511 28.55 -1.45 -3.42
CA THR A 511 29.70 -1.90 -4.23
C THR A 511 29.85 -1.04 -5.49
N SER A 512 28.74 -0.77 -6.19
CA SER A 512 28.74 0.10 -7.38
C SER A 512 29.19 1.52 -7.04
N CYS A 513 28.74 2.06 -5.90
CA CYS A 513 29.16 3.38 -5.42
C CYS A 513 30.67 3.44 -5.13
N VAL A 514 31.20 2.44 -4.43
CA VAL A 514 32.65 2.34 -4.10
C VAL A 514 33.49 2.20 -5.37
N VAL A 515 33.07 1.37 -6.32
CA VAL A 515 33.77 1.19 -7.60
C VAL A 515 33.79 2.50 -8.39
N ALA A 516 32.65 3.16 -8.52
CA ALA A 516 32.56 4.46 -9.20
C ALA A 516 33.46 5.52 -8.52
N PHE A 517 33.43 5.58 -7.19
CA PHE A 517 34.23 6.48 -6.40
C PHE A 517 35.75 6.27 -6.63
N ILE A 518 36.22 5.03 -6.58
CA ILE A 518 37.62 4.68 -6.83
C ILE A 518 38.03 5.03 -8.26
N LEU A 519 37.19 4.71 -9.25
CA LEU A 519 37.47 5.03 -10.65
C LEU A 519 37.59 6.54 -10.88
N LEU A 520 36.72 7.35 -10.29
CA LEU A 520 36.78 8.80 -10.36
C LEU A 520 38.05 9.35 -9.69
N MET A 521 38.46 8.82 -8.54
CA MET A 521 39.67 9.21 -7.86
C MET A 521 40.92 8.93 -8.70
N ILE A 522 40.99 7.73 -9.32
CA ILE A 522 42.08 7.36 -10.22
C ILE A 522 42.10 8.27 -11.44
N TYR A 523 40.93 8.52 -12.06
CA TYR A 523 40.78 9.41 -13.21
C TYR A 523 41.33 10.80 -12.94
N MET A 524 40.97 11.44 -11.81
CA MET A 524 41.44 12.77 -11.45
C MET A 524 42.95 12.84 -11.27
N CYS A 525 43.54 11.85 -10.62
CA CYS A 525 44.99 11.78 -10.48
C CYS A 525 45.71 11.54 -11.81
N ALA A 526 45.17 10.67 -12.65
CA ALA A 526 45.72 10.32 -13.95
C ALA A 526 45.69 11.49 -14.94
N MET A 527 44.61 12.29 -14.92
CA MET A 527 44.41 13.40 -15.87
C MET A 527 45.08 14.71 -15.46
N TYR A 528 45.00 15.08 -14.18
CA TYR A 528 45.43 16.42 -13.70
C TYR A 528 46.71 16.41 -12.85
N GLY A 529 47.25 15.21 -12.55
CA GLY A 529 48.42 15.03 -11.73
C GLY A 529 48.10 14.78 -10.25
N PHE A 530 49.12 14.33 -9.52
CA PHE A 530 48.90 13.82 -8.17
C PHE A 530 48.33 14.87 -7.21
N ILE A 531 48.92 16.07 -7.16
CA ILE A 531 48.51 17.14 -6.21
C ILE A 531 47.11 17.68 -6.56
N PRO A 532 46.83 18.15 -7.78
CA PRO A 532 45.49 18.59 -8.13
C PRO A 532 44.45 17.48 -8.01
N GLY A 533 44.78 16.22 -8.41
CA GLY A 533 43.92 15.06 -8.24
C GLY A 533 43.58 14.78 -6.80
N MET A 534 44.55 14.84 -5.88
CA MET A 534 44.33 14.64 -4.46
C MET A 534 43.49 15.75 -3.80
N VAL A 535 43.60 17.00 -4.25
CA VAL A 535 42.71 18.08 -3.78
C VAL A 535 41.29 17.84 -4.21
N ALA A 536 41.07 17.46 -5.48
CA ALA A 536 39.75 17.13 -6.00
C ALA A 536 39.16 15.89 -5.30
N ASN A 537 39.98 14.86 -5.06
CA ASN A 537 39.57 13.64 -4.34
C ASN A 537 39.19 13.96 -2.88
N GLY A 538 39.95 14.86 -2.23
CA GLY A 538 39.59 15.34 -0.90
C GLY A 538 38.23 16.08 -0.87
N ALA A 539 37.98 16.92 -1.89
CA ALA A 539 36.68 17.58 -2.02
C ALA A 539 35.55 16.55 -2.27
N LEU A 540 35.81 15.49 -3.04
CA LEU A 540 34.85 14.41 -3.33
C LEU A 540 34.50 13.63 -2.05
N ILE A 541 35.50 13.30 -1.21
CA ILE A 541 35.29 12.61 0.08
C ILE A 541 34.44 13.50 1.00
N VAL A 542 34.76 14.79 1.09
CA VAL A 542 33.98 15.73 1.91
C VAL A 542 32.57 15.92 1.36
N ASN A 543 32.39 15.94 0.04
CA ASN A 543 31.07 16.00 -0.58
C ASN A 543 30.21 14.79 -0.19
N PHE A 544 30.78 13.60 -0.30
CA PHE A 544 30.10 12.36 0.07
C PHE A 544 29.69 12.38 1.57
N PHE A 545 30.60 12.78 2.44
CA PHE A 545 30.33 12.93 3.87
C PHE A 545 29.20 13.95 4.15
N PHE A 546 29.21 15.10 3.48
CA PHE A 546 28.16 16.09 3.64
C PHE A 546 26.82 15.62 3.10
N THR A 547 26.81 14.90 1.98
CA THR A 547 25.58 14.34 1.40
C THR A 547 24.91 13.38 2.38
N PHE A 548 25.66 12.45 3.00
CA PHE A 548 25.13 11.55 4.02
C PHE A 548 24.69 12.28 5.28
N GLY A 549 25.50 13.22 5.78
CA GLY A 549 25.17 13.96 7.00
C GLY A 549 23.92 14.82 6.86
N VAL A 550 23.76 15.49 5.72
CA VAL A 550 22.58 16.30 5.41
C VAL A 550 21.35 15.42 5.21
N LEU A 551 21.48 14.29 4.48
CA LEU A 551 20.40 13.33 4.29
C LEU A 551 19.85 12.84 5.63
N THR A 552 20.75 12.45 6.55
CA THR A 552 20.38 12.00 7.91
C THR A 552 19.74 13.14 8.72
N SER A 553 20.26 14.36 8.61
CA SER A 553 19.73 15.54 9.32
C SER A 553 18.27 15.86 8.93
N PHE A 554 17.89 15.63 7.65
CA PHE A 554 16.53 15.80 7.16
C PHE A 554 15.65 14.56 7.38
N GLN A 555 16.20 13.48 7.97
CA GLN A 555 15.50 12.18 8.13
C GLN A 555 14.94 11.63 6.79
N ALA A 556 15.62 11.96 5.68
CA ALA A 556 15.23 11.47 4.38
C ALA A 556 15.67 10.00 4.20
N ALA A 557 14.77 9.17 3.69
CA ALA A 557 15.07 7.76 3.47
C ALA A 557 16.05 7.57 2.30
N LEU A 558 17.11 6.79 2.56
CA LEU A 558 18.03 6.34 1.54
C LEU A 558 17.41 5.14 0.79
N THR A 559 17.07 5.35 -0.49
CA THR A 559 16.52 4.32 -1.37
C THR A 559 17.59 3.82 -2.35
N MET A 560 17.34 2.69 -3.05
CA MET A 560 18.24 2.22 -4.11
C MET A 560 18.40 3.27 -5.22
N SER A 561 17.30 3.90 -5.62
CA SER A 561 17.34 5.03 -6.57
C SER A 561 18.08 6.24 -5.99
N GLY A 562 18.00 6.47 -4.67
CA GLY A 562 18.78 7.48 -3.97
C GLY A 562 20.30 7.21 -4.04
N ILE A 563 20.72 5.94 -3.91
CA ILE A 563 22.12 5.55 -4.13
C ILE A 563 22.55 5.86 -5.58
N ALA A 564 21.69 5.54 -6.57
CA ALA A 564 21.97 5.90 -7.96
C ALA A 564 22.11 7.42 -8.16
N GLY A 565 21.25 8.23 -7.50
CA GLY A 565 21.35 9.69 -7.45
C GLY A 565 22.65 10.18 -6.82
N MET A 566 23.14 9.54 -5.75
CA MET A 566 24.44 9.84 -5.16
C MET A 566 25.60 9.52 -6.11
N VAL A 567 25.59 8.37 -6.77
CA VAL A 567 26.63 8.00 -7.75
C VAL A 567 26.66 9.01 -8.90
N LEU A 568 25.50 9.42 -9.39
CA LEU A 568 25.41 10.47 -10.40
C LEU A 568 25.95 11.81 -9.90
N SER A 569 25.60 12.21 -8.69
CA SER A 569 26.09 13.46 -8.08
C SER A 569 27.60 13.46 -7.87
N LEU A 570 28.22 12.30 -7.58
CA LEU A 570 29.69 12.17 -7.51
C LEU A 570 30.35 12.49 -8.85
N GLY A 571 29.80 12.00 -9.98
CA GLY A 571 30.28 12.35 -11.32
C GLY A 571 30.20 13.85 -11.59
N MET A 572 29.08 14.48 -11.25
CA MET A 572 28.90 15.93 -11.41
C MET A 572 29.72 16.76 -10.40
N ALA A 573 30.04 16.19 -9.24
CA ALA A 573 30.94 16.83 -8.27
C ALA A 573 32.37 16.98 -8.79
N VAL A 574 32.84 16.01 -9.57
CA VAL A 574 34.15 16.07 -10.21
C VAL A 574 34.17 17.11 -11.34
N ASP A 575 33.07 17.24 -12.09
CA ASP A 575 32.97 18.15 -13.25
C ASP A 575 33.31 19.60 -12.92
N ALA A 576 32.84 20.11 -11.78
CA ALA A 576 33.17 21.45 -11.31
C ALA A 576 34.70 21.66 -11.15
N ASN A 577 35.41 20.65 -10.60
CA ASN A 577 36.88 20.68 -10.49
C ASN A 577 37.55 20.58 -11.85
N VAL A 578 37.02 19.73 -12.75
CA VAL A 578 37.49 19.61 -14.14
C VAL A 578 37.43 20.96 -14.87
N LEU A 579 36.28 21.64 -14.80
CA LEU A 579 36.11 22.96 -15.43
C LEU A 579 37.11 23.98 -14.89
N ILE A 580 37.34 24.02 -13.57
CA ILE A 580 38.33 24.90 -12.94
C ILE A 580 39.74 24.56 -13.43
N TYR A 581 40.10 23.29 -13.49
CA TYR A 581 41.46 22.86 -13.89
C TYR A 581 41.72 23.07 -15.37
N GLU A 582 40.75 22.76 -16.24
CA GLU A 582 40.90 23.05 -17.67
C GLU A 582 41.04 24.57 -17.95
N ARG A 583 40.22 25.38 -17.27
CA ARG A 583 40.37 26.84 -17.40
C ARG A 583 41.73 27.33 -16.85
N THR A 584 42.19 26.73 -15.74
CA THR A 584 43.54 27.05 -15.22
C THR A 584 44.65 26.64 -16.19
N LYS A 585 44.50 25.50 -16.90
CA LYS A 585 45.43 25.07 -17.97
C LYS A 585 45.49 26.09 -19.12
N GLU A 586 44.36 26.63 -19.55
CA GLU A 586 44.29 27.68 -20.58
C GLU A 586 45.03 28.95 -20.16
N GLU A 587 44.83 29.38 -18.90
CA GLU A 587 45.51 30.60 -18.38
C GLU A 587 47.03 30.36 -18.17
N LEU A 588 47.43 29.13 -17.81
CA LEU A 588 48.86 28.73 -17.77
C LEU A 588 49.49 28.71 -19.16
N ALA A 589 48.76 28.21 -20.17
CA ALA A 589 49.23 28.20 -21.56
C ALA A 589 49.35 29.63 -22.11
N ALA A 590 48.56 30.60 -21.62
CA ALA A 590 48.68 32.00 -21.93
C ALA A 590 49.89 32.73 -21.23
N GLY A 591 50.68 31.97 -20.46
CA GLY A 591 51.92 32.44 -19.83
C GLY A 591 51.75 33.08 -18.43
N LYS A 592 50.57 32.94 -17.81
CA LYS A 592 50.37 33.44 -16.44
C LYS A 592 51.06 32.56 -15.41
N GLY A 593 51.51 33.14 -14.30
CA GLY A 593 52.04 32.40 -13.17
C GLY A 593 50.93 31.55 -12.48
N VAL A 594 51.28 30.41 -11.88
CA VAL A 594 50.33 29.42 -11.33
C VAL A 594 49.28 30.04 -10.39
N LYS A 595 49.69 30.97 -9.51
CA LYS A 595 48.79 31.61 -8.54
C LYS A 595 47.75 32.50 -9.23
N ALA A 596 48.16 33.26 -10.28
CA ALA A 596 47.25 34.12 -11.09
C ALA A 596 46.35 33.25 -11.95
N ALA A 597 46.91 32.24 -12.65
CA ALA A 597 46.18 31.35 -13.52
C ALA A 597 45.08 30.57 -12.75
N LEU A 598 45.38 30.10 -11.55
CA LEU A 598 44.37 29.41 -10.73
C LEU A 598 43.27 30.37 -10.24
N SER A 599 43.66 31.58 -9.81
CA SER A 599 42.65 32.58 -9.39
C SER A 599 41.70 32.97 -10.53
N ASP A 600 42.26 33.14 -11.75
CA ASP A 600 41.47 33.42 -12.93
C ASP A 600 40.65 32.21 -13.39
N GLY A 601 41.18 30.99 -13.25
CA GLY A 601 40.48 29.74 -13.48
C GLY A 601 39.20 29.63 -12.65
N TYR A 602 39.29 29.86 -11.33
CA TYR A 602 38.12 29.88 -10.43
C TYR A 602 37.11 30.98 -10.81
N LYS A 603 37.61 32.19 -11.16
CA LYS A 603 36.76 33.30 -11.50
C LYS A 603 35.99 33.08 -12.80
N ASN A 604 36.70 32.62 -13.84
CA ASN A 604 36.12 32.44 -15.16
C ASN A 604 35.26 31.18 -15.31
N ALA A 605 35.56 30.12 -14.55
CA ALA A 605 34.74 28.93 -14.53
C ALA A 605 33.47 29.06 -13.65
N PHE A 606 33.41 30.02 -12.72
CA PHE A 606 32.33 30.17 -11.74
C PHE A 606 30.95 30.26 -12.37
N SER A 607 30.77 31.11 -13.40
CA SER A 607 29.46 31.25 -14.06
C SER A 607 28.99 29.94 -14.67
N ALA A 608 29.86 29.26 -15.42
CA ALA A 608 29.52 27.99 -16.05
C ALA A 608 29.16 26.88 -15.03
N ILE A 609 29.90 26.81 -13.91
CA ILE A 609 29.64 25.84 -12.83
C ILE A 609 28.30 26.17 -12.13
N PHE A 610 28.05 27.47 -11.86
CA PHE A 610 26.80 27.90 -11.23
C PHE A 610 25.57 27.61 -12.11
N ASP A 611 25.64 27.98 -13.38
CA ASP A 611 24.53 27.78 -14.33
C ASP A 611 24.23 26.29 -14.55
N SER A 612 25.27 25.46 -14.67
CA SER A 612 25.13 24.00 -14.80
C SER A 612 24.50 23.36 -13.57
N ASN A 613 24.97 23.70 -12.36
CA ASN A 613 24.37 23.17 -11.14
C ASN A 613 22.94 23.69 -10.91
N LEU A 614 22.67 24.96 -11.23
CA LEU A 614 21.34 25.56 -11.08
C LEU A 614 20.32 24.86 -11.98
N THR A 615 20.65 24.63 -13.25
CA THR A 615 19.75 23.91 -14.18
C THR A 615 19.49 22.49 -13.72
N SER A 616 20.51 21.78 -13.23
CA SER A 616 20.37 20.42 -12.68
C SER A 616 19.53 20.39 -11.41
N ILE A 617 19.67 21.38 -10.52
CA ILE A 617 18.85 21.51 -9.30
C ILE A 617 17.39 21.80 -9.67
N ILE A 618 17.13 22.67 -10.66
CA ILE A 618 15.76 22.95 -11.13
C ILE A 618 15.10 21.66 -11.63
N THR A 619 15.80 20.89 -12.47
CA THR A 619 15.31 19.58 -12.95
C THR A 619 15.04 18.63 -11.79
N ALA A 620 15.95 18.56 -10.82
CA ALA A 620 15.78 17.70 -9.64
C ALA A 620 14.61 18.16 -8.75
N ILE A 621 14.35 19.45 -8.63
CA ILE A 621 13.17 20.00 -7.92
C ILE A 621 11.87 19.58 -8.63
N ILE A 622 11.81 19.63 -9.95
CA ILE A 622 10.67 19.16 -10.73
C ILE A 622 10.44 17.67 -10.47
N LEU A 623 11.49 16.86 -10.54
CA LEU A 623 11.40 15.43 -10.22
C LEU A 623 10.98 15.16 -8.77
N PHE A 624 11.35 16.01 -7.83
CA PHE A 624 10.93 15.90 -6.42
C PHE A 624 9.43 16.17 -6.24
N TYR A 625 8.89 17.17 -6.94
CA TYR A 625 7.46 17.54 -6.84
C TYR A 625 6.54 16.54 -7.56
N PHE A 626 6.89 16.16 -8.78
CA PHE A 626 6.05 15.30 -9.62
C PHE A 626 6.39 13.81 -9.50
N GLY A 627 7.55 13.47 -8.95
CA GLY A 627 7.99 12.09 -8.76
C GLY A 627 7.37 11.45 -7.52
N THR A 628 7.07 10.17 -7.60
CA THR A 628 6.61 9.35 -6.50
C THR A 628 7.66 8.31 -6.11
N GLY A 629 7.64 7.83 -4.85
CA GLY A 629 8.49 6.73 -4.37
C GLY A 629 9.98 6.85 -4.78
N PRO A 630 10.46 5.93 -5.65
CA PRO A 630 11.87 5.88 -6.06
C PRO A 630 12.36 7.16 -6.75
N ILE A 631 11.54 7.83 -7.57
CA ILE A 631 11.92 9.05 -8.29
C ILE A 631 12.16 10.19 -7.30
N ARG A 632 11.34 10.30 -6.26
CA ARG A 632 11.50 11.32 -5.22
C ARG A 632 12.77 11.08 -4.40
N GLY A 633 13.08 9.81 -4.06
CA GLY A 633 14.33 9.45 -3.37
C GLY A 633 15.58 9.82 -4.18
N PHE A 634 15.56 9.53 -5.49
CA PHE A 634 16.62 9.94 -6.43
C PHE A 634 16.78 11.47 -6.47
N ALA A 635 15.70 12.21 -6.63
CA ALA A 635 15.72 13.67 -6.69
C ALA A 635 16.26 14.31 -5.40
N THR A 636 15.86 13.78 -4.23
CA THR A 636 16.34 14.26 -2.92
C THR A 636 17.85 14.16 -2.79
N THR A 637 18.40 12.98 -3.07
CA THR A 637 19.86 12.76 -2.98
C THR A 637 20.62 13.57 -4.02
N LEU A 638 20.05 13.76 -5.21
CA LEU A 638 20.64 14.58 -6.27
C LEU A 638 20.71 16.06 -5.87
N ILE A 639 19.62 16.64 -5.32
CA ILE A 639 19.60 18.04 -4.84
C ILE A 639 20.65 18.25 -3.76
N ILE A 640 20.67 17.39 -2.76
CA ILE A 640 21.64 17.46 -1.63
C ILE A 640 23.08 17.31 -2.15
N GLY A 641 23.34 16.33 -3.02
CA GLY A 641 24.65 16.06 -3.60
C GLY A 641 25.17 17.20 -4.45
N LEU A 642 24.32 17.83 -5.29
CA LEU A 642 24.68 18.99 -6.11
C LEU A 642 24.97 20.23 -5.25
N ALA A 643 24.15 20.50 -4.24
CA ALA A 643 24.40 21.64 -3.34
C ALA A 643 25.72 21.45 -2.55
N ALA A 644 25.97 20.22 -2.03
CA ALA A 644 27.22 19.89 -1.38
C ALA A 644 28.41 19.95 -2.35
N SER A 645 28.25 19.50 -3.60
CA SER A 645 29.27 19.56 -4.65
C SER A 645 29.70 20.99 -4.95
N PHE A 646 28.75 21.87 -5.17
CA PHE A 646 29.04 23.28 -5.41
C PHE A 646 29.84 23.89 -4.26
N PHE A 647 29.46 23.61 -3.02
CA PHE A 647 30.15 24.09 -1.84
C PHE A 647 31.59 23.55 -1.75
N THR A 648 31.77 22.25 -1.93
CA THR A 648 33.07 21.58 -1.78
C THR A 648 34.02 21.89 -2.93
N ALA A 649 33.58 21.81 -4.19
CA ALA A 649 34.42 22.01 -5.35
C ALA A 649 34.82 23.44 -5.59
N VAL A 650 33.94 24.43 -5.30
CA VAL A 650 34.25 25.83 -5.57
C VAL A 650 34.91 26.52 -4.37
N TRP A 651 34.38 26.32 -3.18
CA TRP A 651 34.84 27.09 -2.01
C TRP A 651 35.88 26.34 -1.19
N LEU A 652 35.70 25.05 -0.90
CA LEU A 652 36.67 24.31 -0.07
C LEU A 652 38.01 24.10 -0.79
N THR A 653 37.98 23.66 -2.04
CA THR A 653 39.20 23.45 -2.82
C THR A 653 39.97 24.75 -3.01
N ARG A 654 39.28 25.87 -3.23
CA ARG A 654 39.93 27.19 -3.30
C ARG A 654 40.62 27.57 -2.02
N ILE A 655 40.03 27.35 -0.85
CA ILE A 655 40.65 27.61 0.44
C ILE A 655 41.91 26.79 0.63
N VAL A 656 41.88 25.51 0.21
CA VAL A 656 43.05 24.62 0.27
C VAL A 656 44.18 25.15 -0.61
N TYR A 657 43.92 25.45 -1.87
CA TYR A 657 44.95 26.03 -2.74
C TYR A 657 45.51 27.35 -2.25
N GLU A 658 44.68 28.28 -1.83
CA GLU A 658 45.09 29.57 -1.29
C GLU A 658 45.95 29.42 -0.02
N HIS A 659 45.63 28.43 0.85
CA HIS A 659 46.40 28.17 2.05
C HIS A 659 47.82 27.72 1.72
N PHE A 660 48.00 26.81 0.78
CA PHE A 660 49.34 26.31 0.42
C PHE A 660 50.13 27.29 -0.45
N MET A 661 49.48 27.99 -1.41
CA MET A 661 50.12 28.98 -2.25
C MET A 661 50.52 30.25 -1.53
N ASN A 662 49.84 30.64 -0.47
CA ASN A 662 50.25 31.77 0.39
C ASN A 662 51.47 31.43 1.26
N ARG A 663 51.83 30.14 1.33
CA ARG A 663 53.08 29.66 1.97
C ARG A 663 54.17 29.31 0.94
N ASP A 664 54.05 29.85 -0.29
CA ASP A 664 54.94 29.58 -1.40
C ASP A 664 55.15 28.10 -1.77
N LYS A 665 54.15 27.27 -1.40
CA LYS A 665 54.10 25.87 -1.81
C LYS A 665 53.22 25.71 -3.05
N TRP A 666 53.48 24.62 -3.83
CA TRP A 666 52.69 24.29 -5.02
C TRP A 666 52.78 25.29 -6.18
N LEU A 667 53.80 26.11 -6.24
CA LEU A 667 54.01 27.06 -7.34
C LEU A 667 54.47 26.43 -8.67
N HIS A 668 54.70 25.12 -8.68
CA HIS A 668 55.16 24.32 -9.84
C HIS A 668 54.04 23.45 -10.47
N LEU A 669 52.79 23.66 -10.06
CA LEU A 669 51.70 22.82 -10.58
C LEU A 669 51.44 23.07 -12.05
N THR A 670 51.32 22.02 -12.86
CA THR A 670 51.07 22.09 -14.30
C THR A 670 49.68 21.69 -14.72
N PHE A 671 48.93 21.05 -13.85
CA PHE A 671 47.58 20.47 -14.13
C PHE A 671 47.58 19.57 -15.36
N VAL A 672 48.73 19.01 -15.76
CA VAL A 672 48.93 18.16 -16.95
C VAL A 672 49.81 16.99 -16.58
N THR A 673 49.43 15.80 -16.98
CA THR A 673 50.23 14.58 -16.84
C THR A 673 50.77 14.12 -18.21
N GLY A 674 51.68 13.15 -18.19
CA GLY A 674 52.16 12.53 -19.44
C GLY A 674 51.06 11.91 -20.29
N LEU A 675 50.00 11.38 -19.63
CA LEU A 675 48.81 10.80 -20.26
C LEU A 675 47.95 11.88 -20.91
N SER A 676 47.66 12.97 -20.17
CA SER A 676 46.77 14.02 -20.62
C SER A 676 47.40 15.00 -21.60
N LYS A 677 48.75 15.06 -21.69
CA LYS A 677 49.47 16.02 -22.53
C LYS A 677 49.17 15.86 -24.02
N ASN A 678 48.95 14.64 -24.48
CA ASN A 678 48.74 14.31 -25.89
C ASN A 678 47.31 13.95 -26.22
N LEU A 679 46.45 13.82 -25.20
CA LEU A 679 45.04 13.45 -25.42
C LEU A 679 44.30 14.67 -26.01
N ILE A 680 43.80 14.55 -27.24
CA ILE A 680 42.98 15.57 -27.91
C ILE A 680 43.69 16.94 -28.08
N ARG A 681 45.02 16.94 -28.25
CA ARG A 681 45.78 18.22 -28.37
C ARG A 681 45.47 19.01 -29.64
N ASN A 682 45.19 18.32 -30.73
CA ASN A 682 44.81 18.94 -32.02
C ASN A 682 43.76 18.08 -32.73
N PRO A 683 42.48 18.10 -32.31
CA PRO A 683 41.45 17.36 -33.01
C PRO A 683 41.23 17.94 -34.41
N ASN A 684 41.59 17.21 -35.43
CA ASN A 684 41.39 17.66 -36.82
C ASN A 684 40.07 17.10 -37.40
N PHE A 685 39.00 17.18 -36.60
CA PHE A 685 37.68 16.76 -37.04
C PHE A 685 36.98 17.91 -37.77
N ARG A 686 36.74 17.74 -39.07
CA ARG A 686 35.96 18.69 -39.89
C ARG A 686 34.48 18.52 -39.67
N ILE A 687 33.98 18.86 -38.46
CA ILE A 687 32.59 18.65 -38.04
C ILE A 687 31.64 19.54 -38.84
N ILE A 688 31.99 20.86 -39.02
CA ILE A 688 31.17 21.81 -39.74
C ILE A 688 31.14 21.52 -41.24
N ASP A 689 32.26 21.17 -41.84
CA ASP A 689 32.37 20.82 -43.28
C ASP A 689 31.51 19.60 -43.64
N ASN A 690 31.35 18.67 -42.72
CA ASN A 690 30.59 17.41 -42.88
C ASN A 690 29.15 17.51 -42.33
N CYS A 691 28.64 18.73 -42.06
CA CYS A 691 27.31 18.89 -41.43
C CYS A 691 26.19 18.21 -42.22
N LYS A 692 26.24 18.24 -43.56
CA LYS A 692 25.24 17.58 -44.43
C LYS A 692 25.19 16.06 -44.21
N ILE A 693 26.35 15.43 -44.04
CA ILE A 693 26.44 13.96 -43.77
C ILE A 693 25.86 13.70 -42.38
N SER A 694 26.19 14.52 -41.36
CA SER A 694 25.69 14.37 -40.03
C SER A 694 24.17 14.55 -39.98
N PHE A 695 23.59 15.54 -40.65
CA PHE A 695 22.14 15.70 -40.76
C PHE A 695 21.45 14.53 -41.49
N ALA A 696 22.07 14.01 -42.54
CA ALA A 696 21.53 12.85 -43.28
C ALA A 696 21.50 11.59 -42.38
N VAL A 697 22.59 11.31 -41.66
CA VAL A 697 22.67 10.17 -40.74
C VAL A 697 21.65 10.31 -39.59
N PHE A 698 21.58 11.51 -39.00
CA PHE A 698 20.61 11.77 -37.95
C PHE A 698 19.17 11.70 -38.46
N GLY A 699 18.89 12.23 -39.65
CA GLY A 699 17.58 12.16 -40.26
C GLY A 699 17.13 10.72 -40.56
N ILE A 700 18.04 9.85 -41.04
CA ILE A 700 17.75 8.43 -41.20
C ILE A 700 17.47 7.76 -39.85
N PHE A 701 18.32 8.02 -38.85
CA PHE A 701 18.11 7.49 -37.50
C PHE A 701 16.76 7.91 -36.91
N LEU A 702 16.42 9.19 -37.02
CA LEU A 702 15.13 9.72 -36.57
C LEU A 702 13.94 9.06 -37.31
N ALA A 703 14.07 8.89 -38.64
CA ALA A 703 13.03 8.22 -39.44
C ALA A 703 12.83 6.76 -38.98
N VAL A 704 13.91 6.01 -38.72
CA VAL A 704 13.85 4.64 -38.19
C VAL A 704 13.18 4.60 -36.82
N CYS A 705 13.50 5.56 -35.93
CA CYS A 705 12.86 5.67 -34.63
C CYS A 705 11.37 5.96 -34.74
N LEU A 706 10.96 6.90 -35.61
CA LEU A 706 9.55 7.24 -35.81
C LEU A 706 8.76 6.07 -36.43
N ILE A 707 9.35 5.37 -37.40
CA ILE A 707 8.74 4.15 -37.98
C ILE A 707 8.59 3.05 -36.92
N SER A 708 9.63 2.82 -36.12
CA SER A 708 9.57 1.83 -35.02
C SER A 708 8.51 2.20 -34.00
N PHE A 709 8.43 3.47 -33.62
CA PHE A 709 7.39 3.98 -32.71
C PHE A 709 5.97 3.80 -33.26
N GLY A 710 5.76 4.08 -34.54
CA GLY A 710 4.46 3.91 -35.21
C GLY A 710 4.05 2.46 -35.42
N THR A 711 5.03 1.52 -35.62
CA THR A 711 4.75 0.10 -35.91
C THR A 711 4.70 -0.77 -34.67
N ARG A 712 5.60 -0.56 -33.71
CA ARG A 712 5.74 -1.38 -32.50
C ARG A 712 5.12 -0.73 -31.25
N GLY A 713 4.94 0.60 -31.23
CA GLY A 713 4.51 1.36 -30.06
C GLY A 713 5.51 1.32 -28.91
N LEU A 714 5.06 1.66 -27.72
CA LEU A 714 5.81 1.59 -26.46
C LEU A 714 5.28 0.44 -25.61
N SER A 715 6.17 -0.38 -25.07
CA SER A 715 5.83 -1.34 -24.03
C SER A 715 5.65 -0.60 -22.70
N GLN A 716 4.43 -0.58 -22.20
CA GLN A 716 4.09 0.13 -20.96
C GLN A 716 4.14 -0.83 -19.77
N GLY A 717 4.75 -0.37 -18.66
CA GLY A 717 4.73 -1.08 -17.39
C GLY A 717 3.40 -0.92 -16.65
N ILE A 718 3.23 -1.66 -15.54
CA ILE A 718 2.02 -1.59 -14.70
C ILE A 718 1.76 -0.20 -14.11
N ASP A 719 2.78 0.62 -13.94
CA ASP A 719 2.63 2.00 -13.46
C ASP A 719 1.79 2.87 -14.41
N PHE A 720 1.71 2.48 -15.70
CA PHE A 720 0.94 3.18 -16.74
C PHE A 720 -0.34 2.45 -17.14
N THR A 721 -0.38 1.12 -17.00
CA THR A 721 -1.53 0.30 -17.42
C THR A 721 -2.40 -0.17 -16.26
N GLY A 722 -1.87 -0.13 -15.06
CA GLY A 722 -2.40 -0.87 -13.92
C GLY A 722 -2.09 -2.37 -14.01
N GLY A 723 -2.01 -3.05 -12.88
CA GLY A 723 -1.73 -4.48 -12.84
C GLY A 723 -1.02 -4.91 -11.55
N ARG A 724 -0.60 -6.18 -11.55
CA ARG A 724 0.21 -6.78 -10.48
C ARG A 724 1.49 -7.36 -11.08
N ASN A 725 2.60 -7.10 -10.41
CA ASN A 725 3.89 -7.74 -10.65
C ASN A 725 4.22 -8.66 -9.48
N PHE A 726 4.64 -9.88 -9.77
CA PHE A 726 5.19 -10.79 -8.78
C PHE A 726 6.60 -11.16 -9.21
N VAL A 727 7.57 -11.00 -8.33
CA VAL A 727 8.92 -11.50 -8.56
C VAL A 727 9.01 -12.86 -7.90
N VAL A 728 9.06 -13.91 -8.71
CA VAL A 728 9.11 -15.31 -8.27
C VAL A 728 10.52 -15.86 -8.48
N GLN A 729 11.09 -16.39 -7.43
CA GLN A 729 12.35 -17.10 -7.49
C GLN A 729 12.10 -18.60 -7.61
N PHE A 730 12.56 -19.21 -8.66
CA PHE A 730 12.47 -20.64 -8.91
C PHE A 730 13.73 -21.37 -8.44
N GLU A 731 13.62 -22.66 -8.17
CA GLU A 731 14.78 -23.49 -7.82
C GLU A 731 15.65 -23.81 -9.04
N LYS A 732 15.00 -23.94 -10.21
CA LYS A 732 15.62 -24.27 -11.49
C LYS A 732 15.43 -23.12 -12.47
N GLU A 733 16.26 -23.10 -13.52
CA GLU A 733 16.04 -22.19 -14.64
C GLU A 733 14.69 -22.47 -15.30
N VAL A 734 13.89 -21.43 -15.47
CA VAL A 734 12.56 -21.50 -16.09
C VAL A 734 12.50 -20.48 -17.22
N ALA A 735 12.09 -20.95 -18.40
CA ALA A 735 11.89 -20.05 -19.54
C ALA A 735 10.67 -19.12 -19.30
N PRO A 736 10.83 -17.81 -19.46
CA PRO A 736 9.73 -16.86 -19.26
C PRO A 736 8.49 -17.15 -20.12
N GLU A 737 8.70 -17.64 -21.33
CA GLU A 737 7.62 -18.00 -22.27
C GLU A 737 6.74 -19.12 -21.72
N THR A 738 7.33 -20.12 -21.05
CA THR A 738 6.59 -21.24 -20.45
C THR A 738 5.65 -20.75 -19.35
N VAL A 739 6.13 -19.82 -18.50
CA VAL A 739 5.31 -19.22 -17.42
C VAL A 739 4.22 -18.35 -18.00
N ARG A 740 4.54 -17.53 -19.01
CA ARG A 740 3.56 -16.68 -19.70
C ARG A 740 2.44 -17.52 -20.30
N ASP A 741 2.76 -18.53 -21.08
CA ASP A 741 1.79 -19.33 -21.83
C ASP A 741 0.91 -20.15 -20.87
N LEU A 742 1.50 -20.68 -19.80
CA LEU A 742 0.78 -21.38 -18.75
C LEU A 742 -0.27 -20.46 -18.08
N LEU A 743 0.15 -19.27 -17.63
CA LEU A 743 -0.71 -18.32 -16.97
C LEU A 743 -1.77 -17.74 -17.90
N GLN A 744 -1.42 -17.44 -19.15
CA GLN A 744 -2.38 -16.93 -20.13
C GLN A 744 -3.47 -17.97 -20.46
N ASN A 745 -3.13 -19.26 -20.50
CA ASN A 745 -4.10 -20.33 -20.71
C ASN A 745 -5.06 -20.48 -19.53
N GLU A 746 -4.59 -20.31 -18.30
CA GLU A 746 -5.43 -20.40 -17.09
C GLU A 746 -6.29 -19.11 -16.88
N ILE A 747 -5.79 -17.93 -17.23
CA ILE A 747 -6.50 -16.65 -17.14
C ILE A 747 -7.55 -16.53 -18.24
N GLY A 748 -7.27 -17.06 -19.45
CA GLY A 748 -8.15 -16.94 -20.62
C GLY A 748 -8.38 -15.47 -20.99
N ASP A 749 -9.67 -15.13 -21.27
CA ASP A 749 -10.08 -13.77 -21.66
C ASP A 749 -10.23 -12.78 -20.50
N GLN A 750 -10.01 -13.22 -19.26
CA GLN A 750 -10.20 -12.39 -18.05
C GLN A 750 -8.99 -11.47 -17.74
N GLY A 751 -7.92 -11.56 -18.51
CA GLY A 751 -6.75 -10.73 -18.32
C GLY A 751 -5.57 -11.16 -19.19
N ASN A 752 -4.46 -10.45 -19.04
CA ASN A 752 -3.20 -10.74 -19.71
C ASN A 752 -2.13 -11.14 -18.69
N ALA A 753 -1.24 -12.04 -19.10
CA ALA A 753 -0.05 -12.39 -18.34
C ALA A 753 1.22 -12.17 -19.20
N SER A 754 2.28 -11.70 -18.58
CA SER A 754 3.61 -11.63 -19.16
C SER A 754 4.64 -12.08 -18.13
N ALA A 755 5.75 -12.63 -18.60
CA ALA A 755 6.85 -13.04 -17.76
C ALA A 755 8.18 -12.59 -18.39
N ILE A 756 9.09 -12.07 -17.57
CA ILE A 756 10.41 -11.56 -17.99
C ILE A 756 11.44 -12.06 -16.98
N SER A 757 12.59 -12.56 -17.49
CA SER A 757 13.70 -12.95 -16.61
C SER A 757 14.35 -11.73 -15.97
N LEU A 758 14.61 -11.82 -14.67
CA LEU A 758 15.40 -10.87 -13.91
C LEU A 758 16.76 -11.49 -13.60
N GLY A 759 17.82 -10.82 -14.03
CA GLY A 759 19.18 -11.35 -13.89
C GLY A 759 19.57 -12.32 -15.01
N THR A 760 20.76 -12.90 -14.87
CA THR A 760 21.37 -13.81 -15.86
C THR A 760 21.26 -15.28 -15.49
N ASP A 761 20.72 -15.58 -14.31
CA ASP A 761 20.62 -16.92 -13.74
C ASP A 761 19.41 -17.72 -14.23
N GLY A 762 18.44 -17.05 -14.90
CA GLY A 762 17.20 -17.67 -15.40
C GLY A 762 16.29 -18.24 -14.31
N LYS A 763 16.60 -18.00 -13.04
CA LYS A 763 15.84 -18.52 -11.89
C LYS A 763 14.84 -17.53 -11.33
N THR A 764 15.05 -16.25 -11.57
CA THR A 764 14.18 -15.18 -11.06
C THR A 764 13.38 -14.60 -12.21
N LEU A 765 12.06 -14.70 -12.13
CA LEU A 765 11.15 -14.16 -13.13
C LEU A 765 10.22 -13.11 -12.53
N ARG A 766 10.01 -12.03 -13.27
CA ARG A 766 8.93 -11.08 -13.02
C ARG A 766 7.70 -11.52 -13.80
N VAL A 767 6.66 -11.86 -13.10
CA VAL A 767 5.35 -12.22 -13.64
C VAL A 767 4.42 -11.02 -13.48
N THR A 768 3.89 -10.53 -14.58
CA THR A 768 2.98 -9.37 -14.61
C THR A 768 1.61 -9.83 -15.08
N THR A 769 0.54 -9.41 -14.37
CA THR A 769 -0.84 -9.71 -14.77
C THR A 769 -1.79 -8.58 -14.36
N ASN A 770 -2.86 -8.38 -15.15
CA ASN A 770 -3.98 -7.50 -14.82
C ASN A 770 -5.25 -8.28 -14.38
N TYR A 771 -5.11 -9.58 -14.11
CA TYR A 771 -6.22 -10.44 -13.67
C TYR A 771 -6.88 -9.87 -12.42
N ARG A 772 -8.21 -9.68 -12.47
CA ARG A 772 -9.06 -9.14 -11.40
C ARG A 772 -8.57 -7.82 -10.77
N ILE A 773 -7.91 -6.95 -11.55
CA ILE A 773 -7.34 -5.69 -11.03
C ILE A 773 -8.42 -4.66 -10.64
N ASN A 774 -9.61 -4.76 -11.22
CA ASN A 774 -10.72 -3.84 -10.95
C ASN A 774 -11.50 -4.17 -9.67
N GLU A 775 -11.21 -5.30 -9.03
CA GLU A 775 -11.83 -5.71 -7.79
C GLU A 775 -11.04 -5.16 -6.60
N SER A 776 -11.72 -4.42 -5.71
CA SER A 776 -11.09 -3.73 -4.57
C SER A 776 -11.24 -4.47 -3.23
N SER A 777 -11.73 -5.72 -3.23
CA SER A 777 -11.87 -6.51 -2.00
C SER A 777 -10.49 -6.89 -1.43
N PRO A 778 -10.28 -6.80 -0.10
CA PRO A 778 -9.01 -7.16 0.55
C PRO A 778 -8.56 -8.61 0.29
N GLU A 779 -9.52 -9.51 0.05
CA GLU A 779 -9.25 -10.93 -0.16
C GLU A 779 -8.76 -11.28 -1.57
N VAL A 780 -9.00 -10.37 -2.54
CA VAL A 780 -8.67 -10.63 -3.95
C VAL A 780 -7.17 -10.81 -4.16
N ASP A 781 -6.35 -10.07 -3.43
CA ASP A 781 -4.90 -10.13 -3.59
C ASP A 781 -4.36 -11.51 -3.17
N SER A 782 -4.82 -12.03 -2.03
CA SER A 782 -4.48 -13.40 -1.58
C SER A 782 -5.04 -14.48 -2.51
N GLN A 783 -6.23 -14.25 -3.11
CA GLN A 783 -6.80 -15.17 -4.10
C GLN A 783 -5.98 -15.19 -5.40
N VAL A 784 -5.45 -14.05 -5.83
CA VAL A 784 -4.57 -13.99 -7.01
C VAL A 784 -3.21 -14.63 -6.74
N GLU A 785 -2.63 -14.45 -5.55
CA GLU A 785 -1.41 -15.16 -5.14
C GLU A 785 -1.64 -16.69 -5.12
N ARG A 786 -2.80 -17.13 -4.62
CA ARG A 786 -3.18 -18.55 -4.62
C ARG A 786 -3.40 -19.09 -6.04
N PHE A 787 -4.05 -18.32 -6.89
CA PHE A 787 -4.20 -18.66 -8.31
C PHE A 787 -2.84 -18.82 -9.00
N LEU A 788 -1.90 -17.90 -8.74
CA LEU A 788 -0.53 -17.99 -9.27
C LEU A 788 0.17 -19.27 -8.79
N TYR A 789 0.07 -19.59 -7.51
CA TYR A 789 0.63 -20.81 -6.93
C TYR A 789 0.05 -22.07 -7.58
N ASP A 790 -1.27 -22.15 -7.66
CA ASP A 790 -1.97 -23.32 -8.22
C ASP A 790 -1.62 -23.52 -9.71
N ALA A 791 -1.55 -22.43 -10.48
CA ALA A 791 -1.15 -22.48 -11.89
C ALA A 791 0.31 -22.96 -12.05
N LEU A 792 1.26 -22.40 -11.30
CA LEU A 792 2.67 -22.79 -11.36
C LEU A 792 2.89 -24.23 -10.89
N LYS A 793 2.16 -24.68 -9.88
CA LYS A 793 2.20 -26.06 -9.39
C LYS A 793 1.63 -27.06 -10.40
N LYS A 794 0.50 -26.72 -11.04
CA LYS A 794 -0.09 -27.50 -12.12
C LYS A 794 0.84 -27.62 -13.34
N GLY A 795 1.64 -26.58 -13.59
CA GLY A 795 2.68 -26.58 -14.63
C GLY A 795 3.96 -27.32 -14.26
N ASN A 796 4.04 -27.97 -13.08
CA ASN A 796 5.26 -28.61 -12.54
C ASN A 796 6.50 -27.70 -12.48
N LEU A 797 6.28 -26.39 -12.31
CA LEU A 797 7.34 -25.37 -12.20
C LEU A 797 7.79 -25.16 -10.75
N LEU A 798 6.98 -25.60 -9.79
CA LEU A 798 7.30 -25.63 -8.36
C LEU A 798 7.52 -27.05 -7.89
N ALA A 799 8.46 -27.26 -6.97
CA ALA A 799 8.71 -28.56 -6.38
C ALA A 799 7.54 -29.04 -5.51
N ASP A 800 7.36 -30.36 -5.37
CA ASP A 800 6.23 -30.94 -4.65
C ASP A 800 6.14 -30.54 -3.17
N TYR A 801 7.27 -30.27 -2.54
CA TYR A 801 7.35 -29.87 -1.13
C TYR A 801 7.04 -28.37 -0.91
N VAL A 802 6.89 -27.57 -1.95
CA VAL A 802 6.50 -26.16 -1.83
C VAL A 802 5.01 -26.10 -1.52
N THR A 803 4.67 -25.70 -0.31
CA THR A 803 3.29 -25.40 0.12
C THR A 803 2.94 -23.95 -0.25
N PHE A 804 1.66 -23.60 -0.21
CA PHE A 804 1.22 -22.23 -0.45
C PHE A 804 1.84 -21.24 0.56
N GLU A 805 1.91 -21.62 1.84
CA GLU A 805 2.53 -20.81 2.89
C GLU A 805 4.00 -20.53 2.60
N ARG A 806 4.74 -21.54 2.12
CA ARG A 806 6.13 -21.38 1.71
C ARG A 806 6.28 -20.55 0.44
N PHE A 807 5.33 -20.62 -0.47
CA PHE A 807 5.33 -19.84 -1.71
C PHE A 807 5.15 -18.34 -1.46
N ILE A 808 4.32 -17.95 -0.49
CA ILE A 808 4.12 -16.55 -0.08
C ILE A 808 5.17 -16.04 0.92
N ASP A 809 6.02 -16.93 1.46
CA ASP A 809 7.10 -16.57 2.38
C ASP A 809 8.22 -15.84 1.63
N ARG A 810 8.28 -14.53 1.81
CA ARG A 810 9.22 -13.62 1.15
C ARG A 810 10.65 -13.69 1.70
N ASP A 811 10.86 -14.38 2.82
CA ASP A 811 12.17 -14.61 3.43
C ASP A 811 12.83 -15.90 2.95
N ASN A 812 12.09 -16.74 2.23
CA ASN A 812 12.56 -18.03 1.76
C ASN A 812 13.59 -17.88 0.62
N ARG A 813 14.87 -18.20 0.93
CA ARG A 813 16.00 -18.15 -0.03
C ARG A 813 16.21 -19.45 -0.82
N ALA A 814 15.49 -20.51 -0.48
CA ALA A 814 15.70 -21.80 -1.11
C ALA A 814 15.05 -21.94 -2.51
N GLY A 815 14.32 -20.92 -2.96
CA GLY A 815 13.54 -20.93 -4.20
C GLY A 815 12.13 -21.50 -4.01
N GLY A 816 11.28 -21.31 -5.02
CA GLY A 816 9.87 -21.68 -4.98
C GLY A 816 9.02 -20.68 -4.19
N SER A 817 9.39 -19.39 -4.16
CA SER A 817 8.66 -18.35 -3.42
C SER A 817 8.56 -17.01 -4.16
N ILE A 818 7.56 -16.22 -3.78
CA ILE A 818 7.45 -14.81 -4.17
C ILE A 818 8.38 -14.00 -3.28
N ILE A 819 9.37 -13.33 -3.87
CA ILE A 819 10.31 -12.46 -3.14
C ILE A 819 9.88 -11.00 -3.11
N SER A 820 9.02 -10.58 -4.06
CA SER A 820 8.48 -9.22 -4.12
C SER A 820 7.15 -9.24 -4.85
N SER A 821 6.23 -8.38 -4.43
CA SER A 821 4.98 -8.14 -5.15
C SER A 821 4.68 -6.65 -5.21
N GLN A 822 4.13 -6.21 -6.34
CA GLN A 822 3.69 -4.84 -6.59
C GLN A 822 2.31 -4.85 -7.21
N LYS A 823 1.43 -3.97 -6.73
CA LYS A 823 0.10 -3.75 -7.27
C LYS A 823 -0.09 -2.28 -7.58
N VAL A 824 -0.57 -1.97 -8.76
CA VAL A 824 -0.94 -0.61 -9.17
C VAL A 824 -2.37 -0.62 -9.66
N GLY A 825 -3.24 0.09 -8.96
CA GLY A 825 -4.64 0.24 -9.36
C GLY A 825 -4.79 1.07 -10.65
N PRO A 826 -5.86 0.85 -11.44
CA PRO A 826 -6.08 1.57 -12.70
C PRO A 826 -6.18 3.10 -12.53
N SER A 827 -6.70 3.58 -11.41
CA SER A 827 -6.77 5.03 -11.10
C SER A 827 -5.39 5.64 -10.93
N VAL A 828 -4.51 4.98 -10.18
CA VAL A 828 -3.12 5.44 -9.96
C VAL A 828 -2.34 5.42 -11.27
N ALA A 829 -2.49 4.38 -12.08
CA ALA A 829 -1.80 4.28 -13.37
C ALA A 829 -2.15 5.44 -14.31
N LYS A 830 -3.44 5.84 -14.37
CA LYS A 830 -3.88 7.01 -15.13
C LYS A 830 -3.24 8.31 -14.62
N ASP A 831 -3.21 8.50 -13.30
CA ASP A 831 -2.62 9.70 -12.68
C ASP A 831 -1.12 9.80 -12.94
N VAL A 832 -0.39 8.67 -12.84
CA VAL A 832 1.04 8.60 -13.18
C VAL A 832 1.27 8.95 -14.64
N THR A 833 0.44 8.43 -15.55
CA THR A 833 0.53 8.72 -16.99
C THR A 833 0.33 10.22 -17.27
N TYR A 834 -0.68 10.82 -16.65
CA TYR A 834 -0.96 12.25 -16.81
C TYR A 834 0.14 13.13 -16.22
N GLY A 835 0.60 12.79 -15.00
CA GLY A 835 1.72 13.47 -14.36
C GLY A 835 3.02 13.40 -15.19
N ALA A 836 3.31 12.24 -15.79
CA ALA A 836 4.46 12.05 -16.67
C ALA A 836 4.36 12.95 -17.91
N ILE A 837 3.19 13.07 -18.55
CA ILE A 837 2.97 13.95 -19.70
C ILE A 837 3.20 15.41 -19.32
N ILE A 838 2.62 15.88 -18.20
CA ILE A 838 2.80 17.26 -17.72
C ILE A 838 4.26 17.56 -17.38
N SER A 839 5.00 16.62 -16.79
CA SER A 839 6.39 16.84 -16.40
C SER A 839 7.34 16.94 -17.61
N VAL A 840 6.96 16.41 -18.77
CA VAL A 840 7.73 16.49 -20.02
C VAL A 840 7.44 17.80 -20.78
N ILE A 841 6.22 18.32 -20.71
CA ILE A 841 5.80 19.59 -21.31
C ILE A 841 6.29 20.76 -20.47
#